data_f2ed7b36e17f349f0a38ec337b1f7895
#
_entry.id   f2ed7b36e17f349f0a38ec337b1f7895
#
_cell.length_a   1.000
_cell.length_b   1.000
_cell.length_c   1.000
_cell.angle_alpha   90.00
_cell.angle_beta   90.00
_cell.angle_gamma   90.00
#
_symmetry.space_group_name_H-M   'P 1'
#
loop_
_entity.id
_entity.type
_entity.pdbx_description
1 polymer ?
#
loop_
_entity_poly.entity_id
_entity_poly.type
_entity_poly.pdbx_seq_one_letter_code
_entity_poly.pdbx_strand_id
1 'polypeptide(L)'
;MITKTVIKDYVAKRCPYLVSLELEDKSLIALLKKSIDNQEKYKELLEEESDSDTDGDDTFDLYETLKDYPYFKKEIEEYEKTINRNPAERLIEQYNDNQLISKLSRQYFEDLYGKEHCARCDIDLEGNELLDQKEILGYTFRYINDPNIKVIFEGQVEVDGLRARFDILLKNNDDTYELIEVKGTNDVFEHPEPKHVKNYDVDNYIKDKYLYDLLFQYYVYKKAGYQIRELGFMFTNRDFELGKLTYPVDRSELHKLFVIKREINLEEQTLSLKHYFDEHLYIYTGKKRDKVTKSTIEDILDDIDRISKDEDVYPKMKYECRKGPRCELINMCFIDAESPNSILRLSNWNRYGGYFGRTKELIDAGVTKISDIDPIPFKASKENGHYNSVYTQIEYQKNLIKEKYVISRRLIKEIIERDYLNNDIDYLLFFDFESFQYPIPLVEHSHPWKQIVSQYSMHVVDKNYDLTKHDFAKGIGGGVKHYEYIANPDITKYENPSIELYKTLKRQLEECHIDPYASNYRVIVFNQNFEKKRMDEFIIDFIDLVDSDLIKFVDNFNNNVVDLLDFFTSGSIYCVDFNGRGSLKVVQPTLAADQDVLDFYNKKLPFDLTDSLDYHKGDKCLVYNGGICLDLYKSLIVRSHLNESNIGPSTQDLLNEALAYCKIDSWGTVIIYDIIKSIYLGELKIDAKEV
;
A
#
# COMPACT_ATOMS: atom_id res chain seq x y z
N MET A 1 26.80 5.58 12.29
CA MET A 1 26.30 4.34 12.92
C MET A 1 25.50 3.55 11.90
N ILE A 2 25.91 2.32 11.57
CA ILE A 2 25.20 1.47 10.61
C ILE A 2 24.13 0.65 11.34
N THR A 3 22.90 0.72 10.85
CA THR A 3 21.73 0.04 11.40
C THR A 3 21.09 -0.89 10.36
N LYS A 4 20.17 -1.72 10.81
CA LYS A 4 19.33 -2.58 9.96
C LYS A 4 18.68 -1.79 8.80
N THR A 5 18.20 -0.58 9.05
CA THR A 5 17.57 0.28 8.03
C THR A 5 18.55 0.64 6.91
N VAL A 6 19.75 1.10 7.27
CA VAL A 6 20.81 1.45 6.29
C VAL A 6 21.12 0.25 5.38
N ILE A 7 21.26 -0.95 5.96
CA ILE A 7 21.49 -2.17 5.17
C ILE A 7 20.34 -2.45 4.21
N LYS A 8 19.08 -2.39 4.70
CA LYS A 8 17.90 -2.65 3.88
C LYS A 8 17.79 -1.68 2.71
N ASP A 9 17.95 -0.39 2.98
CA ASP A 9 17.81 0.64 1.95
C ASP A 9 18.96 0.57 0.95
N TYR A 10 20.18 0.30 1.41
CA TYR A 10 21.30 0.06 0.50
C TYR A 10 21.03 -1.14 -0.42
N VAL A 11 20.61 -2.27 0.13
CA VAL A 11 20.34 -3.49 -0.66
C VAL A 11 19.18 -3.28 -1.63
N ALA A 12 18.09 -2.63 -1.18
CA ALA A 12 16.91 -2.38 -1.98
C ALA A 12 17.15 -1.37 -3.11
N LYS A 13 17.85 -0.28 -2.83
CA LYS A 13 17.98 0.87 -3.74
C LYS A 13 19.36 0.97 -4.40
N ARG A 14 20.41 0.36 -3.81
CA ARG A 14 21.80 0.51 -4.31
C ARG A 14 22.19 1.96 -4.52
N CYS A 15 21.72 2.85 -3.65
CA CYS A 15 21.87 4.28 -3.78
C CYS A 15 22.87 4.82 -2.77
N PRO A 16 24.08 5.25 -3.18
CA PRO A 16 25.05 5.87 -2.28
C PRO A 16 24.52 7.14 -1.62
N TYR A 17 23.76 7.95 -2.36
CA TYR A 17 23.19 9.19 -1.84
C TYR A 17 22.19 8.94 -0.69
N LEU A 18 21.28 7.99 -0.83
CA LEU A 18 20.37 7.61 0.25
C LEU A 18 21.13 7.12 1.49
N VAL A 19 22.13 6.25 1.28
CA VAL A 19 22.96 5.73 2.38
C VAL A 19 23.72 6.85 3.08
N SER A 20 24.32 7.80 2.33
CA SER A 20 25.04 8.93 2.94
C SER A 20 24.14 9.78 3.83
N LEU A 21 22.89 10.02 3.39
CA LEU A 21 21.90 10.74 4.20
C LEU A 21 21.46 9.96 5.44
N GLU A 22 21.33 8.64 5.32
CA GLU A 22 20.94 7.79 6.45
C GLU A 22 22.03 7.61 7.52
N LEU A 23 23.29 7.77 7.15
CA LEU A 23 24.40 7.75 8.11
C LEU A 23 24.49 9.03 8.95
N GLU A 24 23.86 10.10 8.49
CA GLU A 24 23.73 11.37 9.19
C GLU A 24 22.45 11.46 10.03
N ASP A 25 22.01 12.67 10.33
CA ASP A 25 20.73 12.89 10.99
C ASP A 25 19.56 12.58 10.03
N LYS A 26 18.63 11.73 10.49
CA LYS A 26 17.46 11.28 9.71
C LYS A 26 16.27 12.24 9.75
N SER A 27 16.41 13.42 10.34
CA SER A 27 15.31 14.37 10.33
C SER A 27 14.96 14.80 8.90
N LEU A 28 13.69 14.99 8.62
CA LEU A 28 13.23 15.47 7.30
C LEU A 28 13.94 16.77 6.90
N ILE A 29 14.10 17.67 7.85
CA ILE A 29 14.79 18.97 7.65
C ILE A 29 16.26 18.77 7.27
N ALA A 30 16.98 17.85 7.94
CA ALA A 30 18.36 17.53 7.59
C ALA A 30 18.48 16.92 6.18
N LEU A 31 17.56 16.04 5.82
CA LEU A 31 17.49 15.48 4.46
C LEU A 31 17.23 16.55 3.40
N LEU A 32 16.26 17.43 3.64
CA LEU A 32 15.92 18.54 2.76
C LEU A 32 17.10 19.51 2.59
N LYS A 33 17.73 19.90 3.70
CA LYS A 33 18.89 20.80 3.71
C LYS A 33 20.03 20.25 2.87
N LYS A 34 20.42 19.01 3.08
CA LYS A 34 21.50 18.37 2.31
C LYS A 34 21.16 18.23 0.82
N SER A 35 19.89 18.00 0.49
CA SER A 35 19.43 17.94 -0.90
C SER A 35 19.48 19.31 -1.58
N ILE A 36 19.22 20.38 -0.85
CA ILE A 36 19.34 21.76 -1.35
C ILE A 36 20.79 22.09 -1.68
N ASP A 37 21.72 21.76 -0.78
CA ASP A 37 23.15 22.04 -0.96
C ASP A 37 23.70 21.39 -2.25
N ASN A 38 23.11 20.32 -2.71
CA ASN A 38 23.54 19.57 -3.90
C ASN A 38 22.78 19.92 -5.20
N GLN A 39 21.86 20.88 -5.19
CA GLN A 39 21.07 21.25 -6.37
C GLN A 39 21.24 22.74 -6.74
N GLU A 40 21.64 22.99 -8.00
CA GLU A 40 21.83 24.37 -8.51
C GLU A 40 20.58 25.26 -8.34
N LYS A 41 19.40 24.68 -8.42
CA LYS A 41 18.15 25.40 -8.31
C LYS A 41 17.91 26.05 -6.93
N TYR A 42 18.57 25.58 -5.90
CA TYR A 42 18.41 26.10 -4.55
C TYR A 42 19.56 27.03 -4.14
N LYS A 43 20.54 27.27 -5.02
CA LYS A 43 21.56 28.29 -4.79
C LYS A 43 20.95 29.69 -4.69
N GLU A 44 19.95 29.99 -5.53
CA GLU A 44 19.21 31.26 -5.48
C GLU A 44 18.58 31.51 -4.11
N LEU A 45 18.02 30.49 -3.49
CA LEU A 45 17.45 30.54 -2.14
C LEU A 45 18.50 30.90 -1.08
N LEU A 46 19.68 30.30 -1.18
CA LEU A 46 20.78 30.55 -0.25
C LEU A 46 21.43 31.93 -0.50
N GLU A 47 21.39 32.44 -1.73
CA GLU A 47 21.92 33.76 -2.11
C GLU A 47 20.95 34.88 -1.67
N GLU A 48 19.65 34.74 -1.76
CA GLU A 48 18.65 35.72 -1.31
C GLU A 48 18.69 35.94 0.21
N GLU A 49 19.13 34.96 1.00
CA GLU A 49 19.27 35.09 2.45
C GLU A 49 20.57 35.77 2.91
N SER A 50 21.63 35.67 2.11
CA SER A 50 22.90 36.30 2.45
C SER A 50 22.85 37.85 2.45
N ASP A 51 21.80 38.40 1.83
CA ASP A 51 21.58 39.86 1.73
C ASP A 51 20.72 40.47 2.86
N SER A 52 20.18 39.64 3.77
CA SER A 52 19.42 40.14 4.93
C SER A 52 20.34 40.33 6.15
N ASP A 53 20.85 41.54 6.32
CA ASP A 53 21.45 42.03 7.54
C ASP A 53 20.43 42.01 8.70
N THR A 54 20.22 40.85 9.34
CA THR A 54 19.52 40.79 10.62
C THR A 54 20.36 40.04 11.62
N ASP A 55 21.04 40.83 12.47
CA ASP A 55 21.53 40.40 13.76
C ASP A 55 20.36 39.93 14.65
N GLY A 56 19.99 38.70 14.54
CA GLY A 56 18.96 38.07 15.34
C GLY A 56 19.18 36.55 15.33
N ASP A 57 19.09 35.97 16.49
CA ASP A 57 19.12 34.53 16.77
C ASP A 57 17.87 33.83 16.16
N ASP A 58 17.58 34.15 14.90
CA ASP A 58 16.48 33.55 14.11
C ASP A 58 17.01 32.29 13.47
N THR A 59 16.67 31.15 14.08
CA THR A 59 16.74 29.86 13.41
C THR A 59 15.94 29.97 12.11
N PHE A 60 16.66 30.05 11.01
CA PHE A 60 16.10 30.03 9.66
C PHE A 60 15.08 28.88 9.56
N ASP A 61 13.82 29.20 9.35
CA ASP A 61 12.78 28.20 9.17
C ASP A 61 12.80 27.69 7.71
N LEU A 62 13.69 26.73 7.48
CA LEU A 62 13.83 26.06 6.20
C LEU A 62 12.49 25.50 5.70
N TYR A 63 11.62 25.08 6.63
CA TYR A 63 10.30 24.55 6.31
C TYR A 63 9.39 25.62 5.68
N GLU A 64 9.30 26.81 6.29
CA GLU A 64 8.49 27.92 5.76
C GLU A 64 8.98 28.36 4.37
N THR A 65 10.29 28.35 4.16
CA THR A 65 10.88 28.70 2.88
C THR A 65 10.66 27.64 1.80
N LEU A 66 10.73 26.34 2.17
CA LEU A 66 10.59 25.25 1.21
C LEU A 66 9.13 24.97 0.81
N LYS A 67 8.14 25.36 1.61
CA LYS A 67 6.72 25.05 1.32
C LYS A 67 6.22 25.62 -0.01
N ASP A 68 6.79 26.71 -0.48
CA ASP A 68 6.43 27.36 -1.74
C ASP A 68 7.09 26.70 -2.96
N TYR A 69 8.01 25.78 -2.74
CA TYR A 69 8.72 25.07 -3.82
C TYR A 69 8.00 23.78 -4.22
N PRO A 70 7.56 23.65 -5.50
CA PRO A 70 6.78 22.51 -5.98
C PRO A 70 7.45 21.16 -5.77
N TYR A 71 8.78 21.11 -5.69
CA TYR A 71 9.54 19.86 -5.51
C TYR A 71 9.40 19.25 -4.13
N PHE A 72 9.21 20.07 -3.11
CA PHE A 72 9.08 19.63 -1.72
C PHE A 72 7.63 19.55 -1.27
N LYS A 73 6.69 19.93 -2.13
CA LYS A 73 5.28 19.98 -1.77
C LYS A 73 4.78 18.70 -1.11
N LYS A 74 5.19 17.55 -1.62
CA LYS A 74 4.77 16.27 -1.07
C LYS A 74 5.40 15.98 0.28
N GLU A 75 6.69 16.22 0.44
CA GLU A 75 7.44 16.03 1.67
C GLU A 75 6.92 16.98 2.77
N ILE A 76 6.59 18.20 2.40
CA ILE A 76 5.99 19.18 3.31
C ILE A 76 4.57 18.77 3.69
N GLU A 77 3.74 18.36 2.74
CA GLU A 77 2.39 17.83 3.02
C GLU A 77 2.43 16.62 3.95
N GLU A 78 3.41 15.74 3.81
CA GLU A 78 3.61 14.60 4.71
C GLU A 78 4.06 15.06 6.11
N TYR A 79 4.93 16.05 6.21
CA TYR A 79 5.34 16.65 7.48
C TYR A 79 4.17 17.36 8.18
N GLU A 80 3.39 18.17 7.45
CA GLU A 80 2.18 18.82 7.97
C GLU A 80 1.15 17.82 8.47
N LYS A 81 0.98 16.69 7.79
CA LYS A 81 0.11 15.61 8.24
C LYS A 81 0.56 15.01 9.57
N THR A 82 1.88 14.92 9.82
CA THR A 82 2.37 14.43 11.12
C THR A 82 2.05 15.37 12.27
N ILE A 83 1.99 16.68 12.00
CA ILE A 83 1.67 17.71 13.02
C ILE A 83 0.14 17.87 13.20
N ASN A 84 -0.63 17.82 12.11
CA ASN A 84 -2.07 18.12 12.08
C ASN A 84 -2.93 16.88 11.80
N ARG A 85 -2.69 15.78 12.52
CA ARG A 85 -3.50 14.56 12.35
C ARG A 85 -4.96 14.79 12.70
N ASN A 86 -5.84 14.34 11.81
CA ASN A 86 -7.27 14.38 12.06
C ASN A 86 -7.70 13.34 13.11
N PRO A 87 -8.91 13.45 13.69
CA PRO A 87 -9.36 12.52 14.71
C PRO A 87 -9.42 11.05 14.28
N ALA A 88 -9.68 10.76 12.99
CA ALA A 88 -9.66 9.40 12.46
C ALA A 88 -8.24 8.83 12.43
N GLU A 89 -7.26 9.62 11.97
CA GLU A 89 -5.85 9.21 11.95
C GLU A 89 -5.30 8.95 13.36
N ARG A 90 -5.70 9.75 14.35
CA ARG A 90 -5.31 9.52 15.77
C ARG A 90 -5.88 8.20 16.29
N LEU A 91 -7.13 7.88 15.95
CA LEU A 91 -7.75 6.62 16.33
C LEU A 91 -7.03 5.43 15.66
N ILE A 92 -6.69 5.54 14.38
CA ILE A 92 -5.94 4.53 13.64
C ILE A 92 -4.58 4.27 14.29
N GLU A 93 -3.87 5.33 14.67
CA GLU A 93 -2.56 5.20 15.32
C GLU A 93 -2.65 4.50 16.68
N GLN A 94 -3.67 4.79 17.47
CA GLN A 94 -3.88 4.15 18.77
C GLN A 94 -4.01 2.62 18.67
N TYR A 95 -4.53 2.11 17.55
CA TYR A 95 -4.73 0.68 17.31
C TYR A 95 -3.82 0.12 16.20
N ASN A 96 -2.59 0.60 16.13
CA ASN A 96 -1.61 0.18 15.12
C ASN A 96 -1.31 -1.33 15.23
N ASP A 97 -1.36 -2.03 14.08
CA ASP A 97 -1.17 -3.47 13.97
C ASP A 97 0.16 -3.95 14.52
N ASN A 98 1.23 -3.21 14.26
CA ASN A 98 2.58 -3.60 14.71
C ASN A 98 2.71 -3.51 16.23
N GLN A 99 2.10 -2.48 16.85
CA GLN A 99 2.09 -2.36 18.31
C GLN A 99 1.32 -3.50 18.96
N LEU A 100 0.18 -3.90 18.35
CA LEU A 100 -0.60 -5.02 18.86
C LEU A 100 0.15 -6.35 18.75
N ILE A 101 0.76 -6.64 17.59
CA ILE A 101 1.56 -7.85 17.39
C ILE A 101 2.73 -7.89 18.37
N SER A 102 3.45 -6.80 18.52
CA SER A 102 4.55 -6.67 19.48
C SER A 102 4.08 -6.89 20.94
N LYS A 103 2.91 -6.34 21.31
CA LYS A 103 2.30 -6.56 22.64
C LYS A 103 1.93 -8.03 22.86
N LEU A 104 1.25 -8.66 21.90
CA LEU A 104 0.81 -10.06 22.03
C LEU A 104 1.97 -11.05 21.95
N SER A 105 2.99 -10.76 21.14
CA SER A 105 4.20 -11.60 21.11
C SER A 105 4.93 -11.59 22.46
N ARG A 106 5.03 -10.45 23.15
CA ARG A 106 5.55 -10.36 24.51
C ARG A 106 4.69 -11.16 25.49
N GLN A 107 3.37 -11.00 25.42
CA GLN A 107 2.43 -11.75 26.26
C GLN A 107 2.58 -13.27 26.09
N TYR A 108 2.79 -13.75 24.88
CA TYR A 108 3.08 -15.15 24.59
C TYR A 108 4.26 -15.68 25.43
N PHE A 109 5.36 -14.94 25.50
CA PHE A 109 6.52 -15.33 26.27
C PHE A 109 6.35 -15.10 27.77
N GLU A 110 5.63 -14.06 28.20
CA GLU A 110 5.28 -13.87 29.60
C GLU A 110 4.41 -15.01 30.15
N ASP A 111 3.54 -15.58 29.33
CA ASP A 111 2.73 -16.75 29.72
C ASP A 111 3.57 -18.04 29.78
N LEU A 112 4.57 -18.15 28.94
CA LEU A 112 5.44 -19.34 28.88
C LEU A 112 6.49 -19.37 29.97
N TYR A 113 7.10 -18.23 30.32
CA TYR A 113 8.25 -18.14 31.24
C TYR A 113 7.92 -17.50 32.59
N GLY A 114 6.78 -16.83 32.72
CA GLY A 114 6.43 -15.99 33.85
C GLY A 114 6.87 -14.51 33.63
N LYS A 115 5.98 -13.58 33.96
CA LYS A 115 6.24 -12.15 33.75
C LYS A 115 7.47 -11.64 34.51
N GLU A 116 7.73 -12.24 35.68
CA GLU A 116 8.89 -11.93 36.53
C GLU A 116 10.24 -12.32 35.91
N HIS A 117 10.24 -13.18 34.89
CA HIS A 117 11.43 -13.63 34.15
C HIS A 117 11.55 -12.93 32.78
N CYS A 118 10.70 -11.97 32.50
CA CYS A 118 10.66 -11.21 31.26
C CYS A 118 10.98 -9.72 31.52
N ALA A 119 11.78 -9.09 30.66
CA ALA A 119 12.14 -7.70 30.79
C ALA A 119 12.07 -6.97 29.45
N ARG A 120 11.66 -5.70 29.47
CA ARG A 120 11.68 -4.80 28.32
C ARG A 120 12.80 -3.79 28.45
N CYS A 121 13.55 -3.55 27.37
CA CYS A 121 14.64 -2.59 27.33
C CYS A 121 14.21 -1.21 26.85
N ASP A 122 13.07 -1.09 26.22
CA ASP A 122 12.52 0.13 25.62
C ASP A 122 11.61 0.93 26.57
N ILE A 123 11.53 0.55 27.84
CA ILE A 123 10.82 1.26 28.90
C ILE A 123 11.69 1.43 30.14
N ASP A 124 11.44 2.49 30.90
CA ASP A 124 12.05 2.68 32.21
C ASP A 124 11.37 1.82 33.31
N LEU A 125 11.86 1.93 34.54
CA LEU A 125 11.30 1.19 35.66
C LEU A 125 9.89 1.66 36.08
N GLU A 126 9.45 2.81 35.60
CA GLU A 126 8.14 3.39 35.81
C GLU A 126 7.16 3.04 34.68
N GLY A 127 7.67 2.43 33.60
CA GLY A 127 6.89 1.98 32.44
C GLY A 127 6.79 3.03 31.32
N ASN A 128 7.57 4.13 31.38
CA ASN A 128 7.61 5.12 30.32
C ASN A 128 8.54 4.66 29.18
N GLU A 129 8.17 4.99 27.95
CA GLU A 129 8.98 4.66 26.77
C GLU A 129 10.31 5.44 26.77
N LEU A 130 11.40 4.72 26.48
CA LEU A 130 12.73 5.27 26.36
C LEU A 130 13.00 5.65 24.90
N LEU A 131 13.42 6.90 24.70
CA LEU A 131 13.83 7.41 23.38
C LEU A 131 15.37 7.42 23.24
N ASP A 132 16.10 7.49 24.36
CA ASP A 132 17.57 7.50 24.33
C ASP A 132 18.13 6.08 24.09
N GLN A 133 18.87 5.95 23.00
CA GLN A 133 19.50 4.69 22.61
C GLN A 133 20.55 4.20 23.61
N LYS A 134 21.20 5.09 24.34
CA LYS A 134 22.18 4.74 25.38
C LYS A 134 21.50 4.11 26.59
N GLU A 135 20.31 4.59 26.93
CA GLU A 135 19.52 4.00 28.03
C GLU A 135 19.05 2.61 27.66
N ILE A 136 18.51 2.41 26.47
CA ILE A 136 18.11 1.08 25.97
C ILE A 136 19.30 0.11 26.00
N LEU A 137 20.49 0.56 25.56
CA LEU A 137 21.70 -0.24 25.61
C LEU A 137 22.08 -0.61 27.06
N GLY A 138 21.96 0.35 28.00
CA GLY A 138 22.20 0.13 29.43
C GLY A 138 21.24 -0.90 30.03
N TYR A 139 19.94 -0.81 29.75
CA TYR A 139 18.96 -1.81 30.18
C TYR A 139 19.21 -3.17 29.55
N THR A 140 19.58 -3.22 28.26
CA THR A 140 19.94 -4.48 27.58
C THR A 140 21.09 -5.17 28.28
N PHE A 141 22.18 -4.45 28.56
CA PHE A 141 23.33 -4.99 29.29
C PHE A 141 22.95 -5.47 30.70
N ARG A 142 22.14 -4.69 31.43
CA ARG A 142 21.64 -5.06 32.75
C ARG A 142 20.88 -6.39 32.72
N TYR A 143 19.88 -6.54 31.82
CA TYR A 143 19.03 -7.71 31.78
C TYR A 143 19.72 -8.95 31.20
N ILE A 144 20.68 -8.77 30.29
CA ILE A 144 21.51 -9.91 29.81
C ILE A 144 22.30 -10.52 30.99
N ASN A 145 22.80 -9.69 31.92
CA ASN A 145 23.57 -10.14 33.05
C ASN A 145 22.72 -10.53 34.29
N ASP A 146 21.42 -10.29 34.29
CA ASP A 146 20.55 -10.70 35.40
C ASP A 146 20.18 -12.18 35.26
N PRO A 147 20.58 -13.08 36.21
CA PRO A 147 20.31 -14.50 36.11
C PRO A 147 18.81 -14.85 36.22
N ASN A 148 17.98 -13.95 36.75
CA ASN A 148 16.56 -14.18 36.90
C ASN A 148 15.79 -13.92 35.60
N ILE A 149 16.32 -13.08 34.72
CA ILE A 149 15.69 -12.74 33.44
C ILE A 149 16.03 -13.83 32.42
N LYS A 150 15.00 -14.36 31.79
CA LYS A 150 15.07 -15.39 30.75
C LYS A 150 14.73 -14.87 29.36
N VAL A 151 13.81 -13.89 29.29
CA VAL A 151 13.34 -13.29 28.05
C VAL A 151 13.58 -11.78 28.10
N ILE A 152 14.23 -11.26 27.07
CA ILE A 152 14.50 -9.83 26.94
C ILE A 152 13.83 -9.34 25.66
N PHE A 153 13.05 -8.26 25.76
CA PHE A 153 12.35 -7.64 24.65
C PHE A 153 12.98 -6.30 24.29
N GLU A 154 12.99 -5.98 22.99
CA GLU A 154 13.32 -4.67 22.42
C GLU A 154 14.71 -4.15 22.85
N GLY A 155 15.64 -5.04 23.06
CA GLY A 155 17.01 -4.67 23.43
C GLY A 155 17.88 -4.42 22.21
N GLN A 156 19.06 -3.85 22.46
CA GLN A 156 20.01 -3.57 21.39
C GLN A 156 21.46 -3.85 21.81
N VAL A 157 22.29 -4.05 20.78
CA VAL A 157 23.73 -4.23 20.93
C VAL A 157 24.46 -3.32 19.95
N GLU A 158 25.61 -2.81 20.40
CA GLU A 158 26.51 -2.02 19.57
C GLU A 158 27.91 -2.64 19.57
N VAL A 159 28.52 -2.75 18.39
CA VAL A 159 29.90 -3.19 18.20
C VAL A 159 30.47 -2.60 16.92
N ASP A 160 31.69 -2.06 17.00
CA ASP A 160 32.45 -1.56 15.84
C ASP A 160 31.64 -0.63 14.90
N GLY A 161 30.85 0.28 15.45
CA GLY A 161 30.03 1.21 14.65
C GLY A 161 28.76 0.60 14.08
N LEU A 162 28.42 -0.63 14.42
CA LEU A 162 27.18 -1.31 14.05
C LEU A 162 26.22 -1.33 15.23
N ARG A 163 24.93 -1.16 14.97
CA ARG A 163 23.87 -1.23 15.98
C ARG A 163 22.74 -2.12 15.48
N ALA A 164 22.39 -3.14 16.25
CA ALA A 164 21.24 -3.99 16.00
C ALA A 164 20.31 -4.01 17.20
N ARG A 165 19.01 -3.76 16.95
CA ARG A 165 17.93 -3.95 17.93
C ARG A 165 17.21 -5.26 17.58
N PHE A 166 16.98 -6.08 18.61
CA PHE A 166 16.19 -7.30 18.48
C PHE A 166 14.80 -7.10 19.06
N ASP A 167 13.86 -7.89 18.57
CA ASP A 167 12.52 -7.94 19.14
C ASP A 167 12.52 -8.82 20.40
N ILE A 168 13.08 -10.03 20.32
CA ILE A 168 13.11 -11.00 21.42
C ILE A 168 14.46 -11.72 21.49
N LEU A 169 15.07 -11.74 22.68
CA LEU A 169 16.25 -12.56 22.99
C LEU A 169 15.93 -13.48 24.14
N LEU A 170 16.04 -14.81 23.92
CA LEU A 170 15.91 -15.84 24.94
C LEU A 170 17.29 -16.23 25.48
N LYS A 171 17.41 -16.34 26.80
CA LYS A 171 18.63 -16.84 27.46
C LYS A 171 18.47 -18.32 27.77
N ASN A 172 19.40 -19.14 27.28
CA ASN A 172 19.49 -20.54 27.62
C ASN A 172 20.30 -20.74 28.91
N ASN A 173 20.19 -21.94 29.52
CA ASN A 173 20.88 -22.23 30.77
C ASN A 173 22.40 -22.46 30.59
N ASP A 174 22.90 -22.56 29.37
CA ASP A 174 24.28 -22.79 28.98
C ASP A 174 24.98 -21.51 28.44
N ASP A 175 24.50 -20.35 28.83
CA ASP A 175 24.98 -19.02 28.39
C ASP A 175 24.91 -18.78 26.86
N THR A 176 24.08 -19.56 26.18
CA THR A 176 23.74 -19.37 24.78
C THR A 176 22.41 -18.61 24.65
N TYR A 177 22.14 -18.07 23.47
CA TYR A 177 20.96 -17.26 23.20
C TYR A 177 20.19 -17.75 21.99
N GLU A 178 18.89 -17.54 22.02
CA GLU A 178 18.02 -17.62 20.83
C GLU A 178 17.55 -16.21 20.46
N LEU A 179 17.71 -15.84 19.19
CA LEU A 179 17.30 -14.54 18.64
C LEU A 179 16.04 -14.73 17.79
N ILE A 180 14.96 -14.05 18.15
CA ILE A 180 13.67 -14.16 17.45
C ILE A 180 13.25 -12.78 16.94
N GLU A 181 13.04 -12.69 15.64
CA GLU A 181 12.49 -11.52 14.96
C GLU A 181 10.98 -11.67 14.78
N VAL A 182 10.20 -10.69 15.24
CA VAL A 182 8.75 -10.66 15.12
C VAL A 182 8.34 -9.97 13.83
N LYS A 183 7.41 -10.55 13.08
CA LYS A 183 6.92 -9.96 11.83
C LYS A 183 5.40 -9.86 11.81
N GLY A 184 4.92 -8.68 11.47
CA GLY A 184 3.51 -8.41 11.21
C GLY A 184 3.06 -9.02 9.87
N THR A 185 3.11 -10.33 9.74
CA THR A 185 2.70 -11.09 8.54
C THR A 185 2.23 -12.47 8.97
N ASN A 186 1.58 -13.18 8.07
CA ASN A 186 1.21 -14.59 8.28
C ASN A 186 2.18 -15.57 7.64
N ASP A 187 3.24 -15.09 7.01
CA ASP A 187 4.30 -15.93 6.46
C ASP A 187 5.53 -15.10 6.08
N VAL A 188 6.70 -15.56 6.46
CA VAL A 188 8.01 -14.96 6.10
C VAL A 188 8.67 -15.64 4.91
N PHE A 189 8.14 -16.81 4.50
CA PHE A 189 8.68 -17.59 3.39
C PHE A 189 7.93 -17.30 2.09
N GLU A 190 8.62 -17.43 0.97
CA GLU A 190 8.00 -17.51 -0.34
C GLU A 190 7.61 -18.97 -0.60
N HIS A 191 6.32 -19.21 -0.82
CA HIS A 191 5.84 -20.53 -1.25
C HIS A 191 5.75 -20.53 -2.77
N PRO A 192 6.50 -21.42 -3.45
CA PRO A 192 6.38 -21.55 -4.88
C PRO A 192 4.99 -22.08 -5.23
N GLU A 193 4.27 -21.34 -6.09
CA GLU A 193 3.09 -21.88 -6.74
C GLU A 193 3.48 -23.11 -7.59
N PRO A 194 2.81 -24.26 -7.48
CA PRO A 194 3.21 -25.51 -8.13
C PRO A 194 3.35 -25.43 -9.65
N LYS A 195 2.83 -24.41 -10.29
CA LYS A 195 2.75 -24.29 -11.78
C LYS A 195 3.94 -23.58 -12.42
N HIS A 196 4.84 -22.95 -11.67
CA HIS A 196 5.91 -22.11 -12.22
C HIS A 196 7.33 -22.50 -11.77
N VAL A 197 7.49 -23.61 -11.06
CA VAL A 197 8.76 -24.01 -10.50
C VAL A 197 9.54 -24.85 -11.51
N LYS A 198 10.37 -24.21 -12.30
CA LYS A 198 11.37 -24.92 -13.14
C LYS A 198 12.80 -24.64 -12.72
N ASN A 199 13.20 -24.27 -11.62
CA ASN A 199 14.54 -24.08 -11.05
C ASN A 199 14.44 -23.08 -9.91
N TYR A 200 14.02 -23.53 -8.73
CA TYR A 200 14.17 -22.75 -7.52
C TYR A 200 15.61 -22.85 -7.03
N ASP A 201 16.26 -21.71 -6.98
CA ASP A 201 17.45 -21.55 -6.18
C ASP A 201 16.99 -21.49 -4.71
N VAL A 202 17.53 -22.35 -3.89
CA VAL A 202 17.24 -22.54 -2.46
C VAL A 202 17.16 -21.21 -1.68
N ASP A 203 17.88 -20.22 -2.13
CA ASP A 203 18.03 -18.92 -1.53
C ASP A 203 16.80 -17.99 -1.68
N ASN A 204 15.73 -18.38 -2.32
CA ASN A 204 14.50 -17.58 -2.50
C ASN A 204 13.40 -17.90 -1.47
N TYR A 205 13.65 -18.75 -0.50
CA TYR A 205 12.63 -19.19 0.45
C TYR A 205 12.28 -18.18 1.56
N ILE A 206 13.21 -17.32 1.93
CA ILE A 206 12.93 -16.21 2.87
C ILE A 206 12.78 -14.94 2.06
N LYS A 207 11.64 -14.24 2.22
CA LYS A 207 11.42 -12.96 1.54
C LYS A 207 12.56 -12.00 1.88
N ASP A 208 13.19 -11.43 0.86
CA ASP A 208 14.38 -10.57 0.99
C ASP A 208 14.24 -9.53 2.11
N LYS A 209 13.08 -8.88 2.21
CA LYS A 209 12.83 -7.86 3.23
C LYS A 209 12.92 -8.35 4.68
N TYR A 210 12.78 -9.66 4.91
CA TYR A 210 12.90 -10.28 6.23
C TYR A 210 14.27 -10.92 6.46
N LEU A 211 14.85 -11.44 5.38
CA LEU A 211 16.18 -12.05 5.41
C LEU A 211 17.22 -11.09 5.99
N TYR A 212 17.26 -9.85 5.49
CA TYR A 212 18.24 -8.85 5.94
C TYR A 212 18.06 -8.44 7.39
N ASP A 213 16.82 -8.42 7.87
CA ASP A 213 16.55 -8.05 9.26
C ASP A 213 17.23 -9.01 10.23
N LEU A 214 17.00 -10.30 10.07
CA LEU A 214 17.54 -11.32 10.97
C LEU A 214 19.02 -11.55 10.73
N LEU A 215 19.49 -11.55 9.47
CA LEU A 215 20.88 -11.74 9.12
C LEU A 215 21.79 -10.66 9.71
N PHE A 216 21.39 -9.39 9.61
CA PHE A 216 22.17 -8.28 10.16
C PHE A 216 22.23 -8.33 11.69
N GLN A 217 21.12 -8.62 12.35
CA GLN A 217 21.08 -8.82 13.79
C GLN A 217 22.02 -9.95 14.21
N TYR A 218 21.89 -11.11 13.58
CA TYR A 218 22.74 -12.26 13.87
C TYR A 218 24.24 -11.92 13.73
N TYR A 219 24.60 -11.23 12.65
CA TYR A 219 25.97 -10.79 12.40
C TYR A 219 26.50 -9.88 13.52
N VAL A 220 25.72 -8.86 13.92
CA VAL A 220 26.11 -7.89 14.95
C VAL A 220 26.27 -8.58 16.30
N TYR A 221 25.32 -9.47 16.67
CA TYR A 221 25.39 -10.22 17.93
C TYR A 221 26.58 -11.18 17.98
N LYS A 222 26.84 -11.90 16.91
CA LYS A 222 28.01 -12.79 16.79
C LYS A 222 29.31 -11.98 16.90
N LYS A 223 29.39 -10.81 16.25
CA LYS A 223 30.55 -9.93 16.31
C LYS A 223 30.76 -9.34 17.72
N ALA A 224 29.69 -9.07 18.45
CA ALA A 224 29.72 -8.62 19.84
C ALA A 224 30.07 -9.75 20.85
N GLY A 225 30.28 -10.98 20.39
CA GLY A 225 30.71 -12.11 21.20
C GLY A 225 29.57 -12.96 21.81
N TYR A 226 28.33 -12.68 21.46
CA TYR A 226 27.19 -13.48 21.92
C TYR A 226 27.14 -14.84 21.20
N GLN A 227 26.95 -15.91 21.97
CA GLN A 227 26.85 -17.27 21.46
C GLN A 227 25.39 -17.54 21.06
N ILE A 228 25.01 -17.19 19.83
CA ILE A 228 23.68 -17.45 19.31
C ILE A 228 23.58 -18.94 18.93
N ARG A 229 22.69 -19.66 19.61
CA ARG A 229 22.42 -21.09 19.39
C ARG A 229 21.32 -21.29 18.35
N GLU A 230 20.31 -20.44 18.37
CA GLU A 230 19.14 -20.58 17.53
C GLU A 230 18.66 -19.23 16.98
N LEU A 231 18.06 -19.25 15.79
CA LEU A 231 17.41 -18.09 15.16
C LEU A 231 15.97 -18.46 14.84
N GLY A 232 15.05 -17.50 14.99
CA GLY A 232 13.64 -17.72 14.73
C GLY A 232 12.93 -16.51 14.13
N PHE A 233 11.89 -16.79 13.34
CA PHE A 233 10.88 -15.82 12.99
C PHE A 233 9.58 -16.14 13.71
N MET A 234 9.01 -15.15 14.40
CA MET A 234 7.68 -15.22 14.99
C MET A 234 6.70 -14.40 14.16
N PHE A 235 5.59 -15.01 13.79
CA PHE A 235 4.55 -14.36 12.98
C PHE A 235 3.19 -15.00 13.23
N THR A 236 2.10 -14.38 12.72
CA THR A 236 0.75 -14.92 12.91
C THR A 236 0.52 -16.17 12.07
N ASN A 237 -0.13 -17.16 12.67
CA ASN A 237 -0.42 -18.44 12.04
C ASN A 237 -1.49 -18.28 10.94
N ARG A 238 -1.12 -18.52 9.70
CA ARG A 238 -2.02 -18.47 8.55
C ARG A 238 -3.23 -19.41 8.66
N ASP A 239 -3.00 -20.58 9.27
CA ASP A 239 -4.02 -21.65 9.40
C ASP A 239 -4.88 -21.47 10.66
N PHE A 240 -4.64 -20.42 11.44
CA PHE A 240 -5.45 -20.12 12.60
C PHE A 240 -6.78 -19.52 12.15
N GLU A 241 -7.87 -20.22 12.43
CA GLU A 241 -9.24 -19.75 12.22
C GLU A 241 -9.87 -19.35 13.56
N LEU A 242 -10.49 -18.18 13.60
CA LEU A 242 -11.18 -17.72 14.77
C LEU A 242 -12.46 -18.54 14.99
N GLY A 243 -12.48 -19.35 16.05
CA GLY A 243 -13.71 -19.99 16.53
C GLY A 243 -14.45 -19.13 17.54
N LYS A 244 -13.76 -18.72 18.60
CA LYS A 244 -14.35 -17.95 19.71
C LYS A 244 -13.37 -16.96 20.34
N LEU A 245 -12.38 -16.52 19.59
CA LEU A 245 -11.43 -15.54 20.09
C LEU A 245 -12.14 -14.22 20.35
N THR A 246 -11.98 -13.68 21.56
CA THR A 246 -12.49 -12.37 21.94
C THR A 246 -11.36 -11.35 21.98
N TYR A 247 -11.68 -10.09 21.82
CA TYR A 247 -10.72 -9.03 22.09
C TYR A 247 -11.00 -8.43 23.48
N PRO A 248 -9.99 -8.24 24.37
CA PRO A 248 -8.60 -8.65 24.22
C PRO A 248 -8.44 -10.15 24.03
N VAL A 249 -7.42 -10.54 23.28
CA VAL A 249 -7.17 -11.95 22.91
C VAL A 249 -7.09 -12.81 24.18
N ASP A 250 -7.81 -13.93 24.19
CA ASP A 250 -7.69 -14.92 25.26
C ASP A 250 -6.26 -15.47 25.25
N ARG A 251 -5.58 -15.34 26.38
CA ARG A 251 -4.18 -15.78 26.53
C ARG A 251 -3.99 -17.25 26.20
N SER A 252 -4.99 -18.08 26.45
CA SER A 252 -4.94 -19.50 26.12
C SER A 252 -4.84 -19.82 24.62
N GLU A 253 -5.20 -18.87 23.75
CA GLU A 253 -5.19 -19.03 22.30
C GLU A 253 -3.90 -18.50 21.62
N LEU A 254 -3.03 -17.75 22.35
CA LEU A 254 -1.82 -17.16 21.76
C LEU A 254 -0.87 -18.21 21.18
N HIS A 255 -0.81 -19.41 21.77
CA HIS A 255 0.02 -20.51 21.26
C HIS A 255 -0.48 -21.10 19.93
N LYS A 256 -1.74 -20.84 19.56
CA LYS A 256 -2.30 -21.19 18.25
C LYS A 256 -2.17 -20.04 17.26
N LEU A 257 -2.29 -18.81 17.75
CA LEU A 257 -2.25 -17.60 16.94
C LEU A 257 -0.85 -17.32 16.39
N PHE A 258 0.21 -17.62 17.14
CA PHE A 258 1.58 -17.39 16.71
C PHE A 258 2.29 -18.69 16.32
N VAL A 259 3.13 -18.55 15.31
CA VAL A 259 4.08 -19.60 14.89
C VAL A 259 5.49 -19.05 15.04
N ILE A 260 6.39 -19.85 15.62
CA ILE A 260 7.83 -19.58 15.65
C ILE A 260 8.51 -20.58 14.74
N LYS A 261 9.05 -20.11 13.64
CA LYS A 261 9.81 -20.91 12.68
C LYS A 261 11.30 -20.76 12.94
N ARG A 262 11.97 -21.86 13.22
CA ARG A 262 13.43 -21.98 13.46
C ARG A 262 14.15 -22.72 12.35
N GLU A 263 13.39 -23.25 11.42
CA GLU A 263 13.86 -24.11 10.34
C GLU A 263 13.35 -23.63 9.00
N ILE A 264 14.14 -23.87 7.96
CA ILE A 264 13.78 -23.68 6.57
C ILE A 264 13.73 -25.05 5.87
N ASN A 265 12.63 -25.28 5.17
CA ASN A 265 12.45 -26.50 4.38
C ASN A 265 12.92 -26.24 2.95
N LEU A 266 13.95 -26.95 2.55
CA LEU A 266 14.49 -26.98 1.20
C LEU A 266 13.99 -28.25 0.51
N GLU A 267 14.03 -28.32 -0.81
CA GLU A 267 13.50 -29.48 -1.57
C GLU A 267 14.07 -30.82 -1.10
N GLU A 268 15.34 -30.85 -0.67
CA GLU A 268 16.02 -32.09 -0.29
C GLU A 268 16.31 -32.22 1.23
N GLN A 269 16.16 -31.14 2.00
CA GLN A 269 16.51 -31.14 3.42
C GLN A 269 15.86 -30.02 4.22
N THR A 270 15.71 -30.24 5.52
CA THR A 270 15.34 -29.20 6.49
C THR A 270 16.60 -28.75 7.24
N LEU A 271 16.85 -27.46 7.26
CA LEU A 271 17.97 -26.84 7.98
C LEU A 271 17.47 -25.91 9.07
N SER A 272 18.19 -25.81 10.20
CA SER A 272 17.96 -24.72 11.13
C SER A 272 18.28 -23.37 10.45
N LEU A 273 17.55 -22.30 10.79
CA LEU A 273 17.83 -20.97 10.26
C LEU A 273 19.27 -20.53 10.59
N LYS A 274 19.76 -20.89 11.78
CA LYS A 274 21.15 -20.60 12.13
C LYS A 274 22.15 -21.27 11.19
N HIS A 275 21.97 -22.57 10.90
CA HIS A 275 22.85 -23.30 9.99
C HIS A 275 22.78 -22.69 8.57
N TYR A 276 21.57 -22.38 8.12
CA TYR A 276 21.35 -21.70 6.84
C TYR A 276 22.11 -20.37 6.77
N PHE A 277 22.06 -19.53 7.82
CA PHE A 277 22.79 -18.26 7.85
C PHE A 277 24.29 -18.43 8.04
N ASP A 278 24.77 -19.43 8.77
CA ASP A 278 26.20 -19.70 8.90
C ASP A 278 26.84 -20.12 7.57
N GLU A 279 26.11 -20.87 6.74
CA GLU A 279 26.57 -21.28 5.40
C GLU A 279 26.31 -20.19 4.33
N HIS A 280 25.32 -19.33 4.54
CA HIS A 280 24.80 -18.39 3.57
C HIS A 280 24.81 -16.94 4.08
N LEU A 281 25.91 -16.51 4.72
CA LEU A 281 26.10 -15.13 5.19
C LEU A 281 26.27 -14.13 4.03
N TYR A 282 25.50 -14.29 2.97
CA TYR A 282 25.54 -13.40 1.83
C TYR A 282 24.13 -12.91 1.44
N ILE A 283 24.08 -11.69 0.97
CA ILE A 283 22.88 -11.02 0.51
C ILE A 283 22.85 -11.05 -1.01
N TYR A 284 21.69 -11.36 -1.57
CA TYR A 284 21.48 -11.30 -3.01
C TYR A 284 21.49 -9.86 -3.49
N THR A 285 22.37 -9.53 -4.41
CA THR A 285 22.52 -8.18 -4.92
C THR A 285 21.97 -7.98 -6.33
N GLY A 286 21.46 -9.02 -6.93
CA GLY A 286 20.80 -8.95 -8.24
C GLY A 286 20.74 -10.26 -8.99
N LYS A 287 19.78 -10.38 -9.89
CA LYS A 287 19.62 -11.52 -10.81
C LYS A 287 19.90 -11.03 -12.22
N LYS A 288 21.07 -11.33 -12.77
CA LYS A 288 21.25 -11.33 -14.22
C LYS A 288 20.85 -12.71 -14.73
N ARG A 289 20.22 -12.77 -15.90
CA ARG A 289 19.51 -13.88 -16.55
C ARG A 289 19.96 -15.30 -16.17
N ASP A 290 21.22 -15.51 -15.79
CA ASP A 290 21.80 -16.82 -15.44
C ASP A 290 22.85 -16.76 -14.32
N LYS A 291 23.00 -15.62 -13.63
CA LYS A 291 23.95 -15.50 -12.52
C LYS A 291 23.36 -14.68 -11.39
N VAL A 292 23.26 -15.31 -10.24
CA VAL A 292 22.97 -14.65 -8.98
C VAL A 292 24.25 -13.96 -8.51
N THR A 293 24.19 -12.66 -8.31
CA THR A 293 25.29 -11.91 -7.69
C THR A 293 25.08 -11.96 -6.19
N LYS A 294 26.02 -12.53 -5.46
CA LYS A 294 26.01 -12.64 -4.01
C LYS A 294 27.04 -11.67 -3.46
N SER A 295 26.68 -10.94 -2.43
CA SER A 295 27.64 -10.14 -1.65
C SER A 295 27.53 -10.59 -0.21
N THR A 296 28.65 -10.76 0.47
CA THR A 296 28.65 -11.01 1.91
C THR A 296 28.15 -9.78 2.64
N ILE A 297 27.78 -9.92 3.92
CA ILE A 297 27.42 -8.78 4.73
C ILE A 297 28.65 -7.86 4.91
N GLU A 298 29.85 -8.42 4.97
CA GLU A 298 31.10 -7.67 5.01
C GLU A 298 31.31 -6.84 3.74
N ASP A 299 31.10 -7.40 2.55
CA ASP A 299 31.18 -6.64 1.29
C ASP A 299 30.24 -5.43 1.27
N ILE A 300 29.04 -5.59 1.86
CA ILE A 300 28.06 -4.52 1.95
C ILE A 300 28.50 -3.45 2.95
N LEU A 301 29.03 -3.88 4.10
CA LEU A 301 29.56 -2.94 5.10
C LEU A 301 30.77 -2.17 4.58
N ASP A 302 31.66 -2.82 3.83
CA ASP A 302 32.80 -2.17 3.18
C ASP A 302 32.33 -1.16 2.12
N ASP A 303 31.30 -1.49 1.35
CA ASP A 303 30.68 -0.57 0.39
C ASP A 303 30.07 0.65 1.10
N ILE A 304 29.37 0.44 2.20
CA ILE A 304 28.76 1.52 3.01
C ILE A 304 29.84 2.39 3.63
N ASP A 305 30.91 1.80 4.18
CA ASP A 305 32.04 2.53 4.73
C ASP A 305 32.74 3.38 3.66
N ARG A 306 32.92 2.86 2.44
CA ARG A 306 33.46 3.64 1.32
C ARG A 306 32.54 4.80 0.97
N ILE A 307 31.23 4.60 0.88
CA ILE A 307 30.23 5.64 0.59
C ILE A 307 30.28 6.73 1.67
N SER A 308 30.43 6.37 2.94
CA SER A 308 30.48 7.33 4.03
C SER A 308 31.69 8.28 3.98
N LYS A 309 32.72 7.91 3.22
CA LYS A 309 33.98 8.67 3.05
C LYS A 309 34.07 9.38 1.70
N ASP A 310 33.08 9.16 0.82
CA ASP A 310 33.05 9.72 -0.53
C ASP A 310 32.34 11.07 -0.50
N GLU A 311 33.10 12.15 -0.68
CA GLU A 311 32.60 13.53 -0.74
C GLU A 311 31.87 13.85 -2.04
N ASP A 312 32.02 13.02 -3.08
CA ASP A 312 31.44 13.21 -4.41
C ASP A 312 30.08 12.47 -4.59
N VAL A 313 29.45 12.03 -3.51
CA VAL A 313 28.14 11.39 -3.58
C VAL A 313 27.06 12.43 -3.88
N TYR A 314 26.42 12.31 -5.03
CA TYR A 314 25.37 13.22 -5.48
C TYR A 314 24.08 12.47 -5.88
N PRO A 315 22.94 13.17 -5.86
CA PRO A 315 21.67 12.58 -6.27
C PRO A 315 21.70 12.17 -7.74
N LYS A 316 21.36 10.91 -7.99
CA LYS A 316 21.28 10.36 -9.35
C LYS A 316 20.13 9.40 -9.45
N MET A 317 19.25 9.63 -10.43
CA MET A 317 18.18 8.70 -10.73
C MET A 317 18.72 7.33 -11.15
N LYS A 318 18.14 6.28 -10.57
CA LYS A 318 18.39 4.88 -10.90
C LYS A 318 17.08 4.13 -11.07
N TYR A 319 17.13 3.00 -11.77
CA TYR A 319 15.97 2.10 -11.89
C TYR A 319 15.41 1.68 -10.53
N GLU A 320 16.29 1.42 -9.57
CA GLU A 320 15.97 0.98 -8.23
C GLU A 320 15.20 2.05 -7.41
N CYS A 321 15.26 3.32 -7.79
CA CYS A 321 14.51 4.39 -7.12
C CYS A 321 12.99 4.18 -7.16
N ARG A 322 12.49 3.48 -8.18
CA ARG A 322 11.07 3.14 -8.32
C ARG A 322 10.76 1.66 -8.00
N LYS A 323 11.77 0.81 -7.87
CA LYS A 323 11.58 -0.61 -7.57
C LYS A 323 11.18 -0.80 -6.12
N GLY A 324 10.15 -1.63 -5.86
CA GLY A 324 9.60 -1.81 -4.51
C GLY A 324 8.88 -0.55 -4.01
N PRO A 325 8.92 -0.21 -2.72
CA PRO A 325 8.47 1.08 -2.22
C PRO A 325 9.20 2.21 -2.96
N ARG A 326 8.47 3.22 -3.40
CA ARG A 326 9.05 4.39 -4.07
C ARG A 326 10.08 5.03 -3.13
N CYS A 327 11.25 5.39 -3.66
CA CYS A 327 12.23 6.13 -2.89
C CYS A 327 11.68 7.51 -2.53
N GLU A 328 11.75 7.89 -1.28
CA GLU A 328 11.24 9.17 -0.76
C GLU A 328 11.95 10.35 -1.43
N LEU A 329 13.23 10.20 -1.75
CA LEU A 329 14.05 11.26 -2.37
C LEU A 329 13.92 11.34 -3.90
N ILE A 330 13.01 10.60 -4.53
CA ILE A 330 12.96 10.51 -6.01
C ILE A 330 12.72 11.86 -6.67
N ASN A 331 11.91 12.71 -6.07
CA ASN A 331 11.60 14.04 -6.60
C ASN A 331 12.81 14.99 -6.50
N MET A 332 13.68 14.79 -5.52
CA MET A 332 14.92 15.55 -5.35
C MET A 332 16.01 15.09 -6.33
N CYS A 333 16.08 13.77 -6.58
CA CYS A 333 17.09 13.20 -7.46
C CYS A 333 16.76 13.35 -8.95
N PHE A 334 15.50 13.68 -9.28
CA PHE A 334 15.01 13.73 -10.63
C PHE A 334 13.94 14.82 -10.80
N ILE A 335 14.39 15.98 -11.28
CA ILE A 335 13.56 17.20 -11.44
C ILE A 335 12.25 16.95 -12.21
N ASP A 336 12.30 16.12 -13.26
CA ASP A 336 11.13 15.82 -14.10
C ASP A 336 10.31 14.63 -13.56
N ALA A 337 10.52 14.19 -12.30
CA ALA A 337 9.85 13.02 -11.75
C ALA A 337 8.32 13.12 -11.82
N GLU A 338 7.77 14.30 -11.59
CA GLU A 338 6.32 14.56 -11.61
C GLU A 338 5.80 14.98 -13.00
N SER A 339 6.68 15.21 -13.98
CA SER A 339 6.24 15.53 -15.34
C SER A 339 5.42 14.39 -15.94
N PRO A 340 4.28 14.67 -16.61
CA PRO A 340 3.50 13.66 -17.33
C PRO A 340 4.32 12.90 -18.37
N ASN A 341 5.35 13.52 -18.94
CA ASN A 341 6.27 12.92 -19.91
C ASN A 341 7.45 12.20 -19.25
N SER A 342 7.53 12.14 -17.92
CA SER A 342 8.60 11.45 -17.21
C SER A 342 8.62 9.96 -17.52
N ILE A 343 9.80 9.38 -17.73
CA ILE A 343 9.96 7.92 -17.84
C ILE A 343 9.44 7.17 -16.60
N LEU A 344 9.37 7.84 -15.44
CA LEU A 344 8.77 7.30 -14.23
C LEU A 344 7.26 7.11 -14.33
N ARG A 345 6.62 7.75 -15.30
CA ARG A 345 5.18 7.64 -15.59
C ARG A 345 4.87 6.59 -16.66
N LEU A 346 5.87 5.85 -17.12
CA LEU A 346 5.66 4.79 -18.08
C LEU A 346 4.79 3.67 -17.49
N SER A 347 3.68 3.37 -18.15
CA SER A 347 2.74 2.30 -17.75
C SER A 347 3.46 0.96 -17.76
N ASN A 348 3.16 0.12 -16.77
CA ASN A 348 3.77 -1.21 -16.67
C ASN A 348 5.31 -1.19 -16.83
N TRP A 349 5.94 -0.13 -16.35
CA TRP A 349 7.37 0.12 -16.54
C TRP A 349 8.28 -1.07 -16.16
N ASN A 350 7.86 -1.92 -15.20
CA ASN A 350 8.55 -3.14 -14.81
C ASN A 350 8.51 -4.24 -15.88
N ARG A 351 7.51 -4.20 -16.77
CA ARG A 351 7.27 -5.22 -17.81
C ARG A 351 7.64 -4.74 -19.19
N TYR A 352 8.05 -3.48 -19.32
CA TYR A 352 8.43 -2.92 -20.63
C TYR A 352 9.65 -3.65 -21.19
N GLY A 353 9.49 -4.26 -22.36
CA GLY A 353 10.56 -4.97 -23.05
C GLY A 353 10.80 -6.40 -22.62
N GLY A 354 9.88 -7.02 -21.88
CA GLY A 354 10.02 -8.33 -21.27
C GLY A 354 10.61 -8.25 -19.87
N TYR A 355 10.62 -9.38 -19.22
CA TYR A 355 10.97 -9.54 -17.81
C TYR A 355 12.28 -8.80 -17.43
N PHE A 356 12.26 -7.60 -16.90
CA PHE A 356 13.36 -6.89 -16.21
C PHE A 356 14.31 -5.96 -16.99
N GLY A 357 14.20 -5.75 -18.32
CA GLY A 357 15.43 -5.25 -18.94
C GLY A 357 15.42 -3.80 -19.37
N ARG A 358 14.40 -3.36 -20.10
CA ARG A 358 14.55 -2.16 -20.94
C ARG A 358 14.35 -0.83 -20.24
N THR A 359 13.48 -0.75 -19.24
CA THR A 359 13.34 0.50 -18.48
C THR A 359 14.63 0.81 -17.74
N LYS A 360 15.31 -0.22 -17.20
CA LYS A 360 16.64 -0.05 -16.60
C LYS A 360 17.66 0.41 -17.61
N GLU A 361 17.73 -0.21 -18.80
CA GLU A 361 18.63 0.18 -19.86
C GLU A 361 18.41 1.62 -20.34
N LEU A 362 17.15 2.06 -20.42
CA LEU A 362 16.79 3.43 -20.77
C LEU A 362 17.26 4.43 -19.72
N ILE A 363 17.00 4.14 -18.45
CA ILE A 363 17.44 5.00 -17.33
C ILE A 363 18.97 5.04 -17.26
N ASP A 364 19.64 3.90 -17.39
CA ASP A 364 21.11 3.80 -17.39
C ASP A 364 21.72 4.55 -18.60
N ALA A 365 21.00 4.64 -19.72
CA ALA A 365 21.38 5.43 -20.90
C ALA A 365 21.02 6.94 -20.78
N GLY A 366 20.44 7.37 -19.66
CA GLY A 366 20.09 8.77 -19.43
C GLY A 366 18.78 9.22 -20.08
N VAL A 367 17.92 8.29 -20.51
CA VAL A 367 16.58 8.63 -21.04
C VAL A 367 15.70 9.01 -19.86
N THR A 368 15.20 10.24 -19.85
CA THR A 368 14.37 10.79 -18.78
C THR A 368 12.92 11.01 -19.19
N LYS A 369 12.64 11.06 -20.49
CA LYS A 369 11.30 11.33 -21.04
C LYS A 369 10.75 10.15 -21.83
N ILE A 370 9.45 9.93 -21.76
CA ILE A 370 8.75 8.90 -22.54
C ILE A 370 8.86 9.20 -24.04
N SER A 371 8.76 10.47 -24.43
CA SER A 371 8.90 10.92 -25.82
C SER A 371 10.27 10.62 -26.45
N ASP A 372 11.29 10.48 -25.63
CA ASP A 372 12.67 10.24 -26.09
C ASP A 372 13.00 8.73 -26.23
N ILE A 373 12.06 7.87 -25.86
CA ILE A 373 12.21 6.42 -26.05
C ILE A 373 12.23 6.11 -27.54
N ASP A 374 13.37 5.62 -28.05
CA ASP A 374 13.45 5.20 -29.44
C ASP A 374 12.48 4.05 -29.73
N PRO A 375 11.77 4.09 -30.86
CA PRO A 375 10.85 3.04 -31.23
C PRO A 375 11.60 1.73 -31.38
N ILE A 376 11.51 0.93 -30.35
CA ILE A 376 11.98 -0.43 -30.43
C ILE A 376 10.90 -1.18 -31.20
N PRO A 377 11.27 -2.00 -32.17
CA PRO A 377 10.31 -2.79 -32.94
C PRO A 377 9.64 -3.80 -32.01
N PHE A 378 8.66 -3.32 -31.24
CA PHE A 378 7.71 -4.17 -30.59
C PHE A 378 6.72 -4.62 -31.66
N LYS A 379 6.75 -5.89 -32.01
CA LYS A 379 5.56 -6.50 -32.56
C LYS A 379 4.49 -6.35 -31.47
N ALA A 380 3.53 -5.48 -31.73
CA ALA A 380 2.32 -5.44 -30.96
C ALA A 380 1.72 -6.86 -31.03
N SER A 381 2.01 -7.68 -30.05
CA SER A 381 1.31 -8.95 -29.93
C SER A 381 -0.08 -8.56 -29.46
N LYS A 382 -1.05 -8.67 -30.34
CA LYS A 382 -2.46 -8.76 -29.99
C LYS A 382 -2.65 -10.05 -29.20
N GLU A 383 -2.24 -10.08 -27.95
CA GLU A 383 -2.76 -11.08 -27.02
C GLU A 383 -4.12 -10.59 -26.57
N ASN A 384 -5.15 -11.32 -26.95
CA ASN A 384 -6.55 -11.09 -26.55
C ASN A 384 -7.19 -9.76 -27.01
N GLY A 385 -6.73 -9.15 -28.11
CA GLY A 385 -7.36 -7.94 -28.63
C GLY A 385 -6.94 -6.63 -27.98
N HIS A 386 -6.15 -6.66 -26.90
CA HIS A 386 -5.66 -5.47 -26.21
C HIS A 386 -4.30 -5.03 -26.73
N TYR A 387 -4.16 -3.73 -26.99
CA TYR A 387 -2.87 -3.14 -27.23
C TYR A 387 -2.03 -3.15 -25.95
N ASN A 388 -0.73 -3.36 -26.06
CA ASN A 388 0.17 -3.18 -24.93
C ASN A 388 0.10 -1.71 -24.50
N SER A 389 -0.44 -1.43 -23.30
CA SER A 389 -0.65 -0.09 -22.77
C SER A 389 0.62 0.78 -22.77
N VAL A 390 1.78 0.16 -22.61
CA VAL A 390 3.08 0.86 -22.64
C VAL A 390 3.41 1.36 -24.04
N TYR A 391 3.20 0.53 -25.06
CA TYR A 391 3.48 0.93 -26.46
C TYR A 391 2.54 2.07 -26.89
N THR A 392 1.27 1.95 -26.56
CA THR A 392 0.27 2.98 -26.81
C THR A 392 0.65 4.30 -26.16
N GLN A 393 1.09 4.26 -24.90
CA GLN A 393 1.56 5.45 -24.19
C GLN A 393 2.76 6.10 -24.87
N ILE A 394 3.78 5.32 -25.25
CA ILE A 394 4.97 5.86 -25.92
C ILE A 394 4.60 6.48 -27.27
N GLU A 395 3.78 5.79 -28.06
CA GLU A 395 3.34 6.28 -29.36
C GLU A 395 2.53 7.57 -29.24
N TYR A 396 1.60 7.61 -28.30
CA TYR A 396 0.76 8.76 -28.08
C TYR A 396 1.57 9.96 -27.56
N GLN A 397 2.42 9.78 -26.58
CA GLN A 397 3.28 10.85 -26.05
C GLN A 397 4.24 11.43 -27.11
N LYS A 398 4.78 10.61 -28.02
CA LYS A 398 5.62 11.09 -29.12
C LYS A 398 4.85 11.95 -30.12
N ASN A 399 3.58 11.64 -30.33
CA ASN A 399 2.73 12.25 -31.35
C ASN A 399 1.86 13.40 -30.82
N LEU A 400 1.74 13.56 -29.50
CA LEU A 400 1.03 14.69 -28.88
C LEU A 400 1.92 15.94 -28.94
N ILE A 401 1.45 16.97 -29.62
CA ILE A 401 2.17 18.25 -29.76
C ILE A 401 1.49 19.33 -28.93
N LYS A 402 0.14 19.34 -28.90
CA LYS A 402 -0.67 20.34 -28.21
C LYS A 402 -1.83 19.73 -27.43
N GLU A 403 -2.35 18.61 -27.92
CA GLU A 403 -3.49 17.93 -27.33
C GLU A 403 -3.09 17.20 -26.06
N LYS A 404 -3.97 17.18 -25.07
CA LYS A 404 -3.80 16.39 -23.84
C LYS A 404 -4.30 14.94 -23.99
N TYR A 405 -5.30 14.76 -24.87
CA TYR A 405 -5.99 13.49 -25.06
C TYR A 405 -5.69 12.84 -26.39
N VAL A 406 -5.73 11.52 -26.39
CA VAL A 406 -5.90 10.69 -27.59
C VAL A 406 -7.15 9.85 -27.39
N ILE A 407 -8.06 9.86 -28.35
CA ILE A 407 -9.34 9.14 -28.29
C ILE A 407 -9.48 8.24 -29.51
N SER A 408 -9.73 6.95 -29.28
CA SER A 408 -10.08 6.00 -30.32
C SER A 408 -11.57 5.70 -30.28
N ARG A 409 -12.36 6.38 -31.12
CA ARG A 409 -13.82 6.16 -31.19
C ARG A 409 -14.16 4.71 -31.53
N ARG A 410 -13.32 4.05 -32.33
CA ARG A 410 -13.50 2.65 -32.69
C ARG A 410 -13.43 1.75 -31.44
N LEU A 411 -12.39 1.92 -30.61
CA LEU A 411 -12.22 1.10 -29.40
C LEU A 411 -13.30 1.43 -28.35
N ILE A 412 -13.68 2.72 -28.19
CA ILE A 412 -14.80 3.08 -27.33
C ILE A 412 -16.07 2.35 -27.77
N LYS A 413 -16.37 2.38 -29.07
CA LYS A 413 -17.54 1.69 -29.64
C LYS A 413 -17.50 0.19 -29.36
N GLU A 414 -16.38 -0.47 -29.61
CA GLU A 414 -16.22 -1.91 -29.40
C GLU A 414 -16.49 -2.30 -27.93
N ILE A 415 -15.98 -1.52 -26.97
CA ILE A 415 -16.16 -1.82 -25.54
C ILE A 415 -17.58 -1.49 -25.09
N ILE A 416 -18.08 -0.29 -25.42
CA ILE A 416 -19.36 0.18 -24.89
C ILE A 416 -20.55 -0.63 -25.42
N GLU A 417 -20.53 -1.03 -26.70
CA GLU A 417 -21.59 -1.86 -27.32
C GLU A 417 -21.53 -3.30 -26.82
N ARG A 418 -20.34 -3.84 -26.52
CA ARG A 418 -20.21 -5.20 -26.00
C ARG A 418 -20.69 -5.31 -24.57
N ASP A 419 -20.27 -4.40 -23.69
CA ASP A 419 -20.36 -4.58 -22.25
C ASP A 419 -21.44 -3.72 -21.58
N TYR A 420 -21.84 -2.58 -22.19
CA TYR A 420 -22.70 -1.59 -21.53
C TYR A 420 -24.01 -1.27 -22.28
N LEU A 421 -23.99 -1.20 -23.61
CA LEU A 421 -25.15 -0.81 -24.43
C LEU A 421 -25.76 -1.99 -25.22
N ASN A 422 -25.52 -3.22 -24.79
CA ASN A 422 -26.19 -4.37 -25.36
C ASN A 422 -27.68 -4.30 -25.06
N ASN A 423 -28.53 -4.67 -26.05
CA ASN A 423 -29.99 -4.62 -25.95
C ASN A 423 -30.56 -5.50 -24.83
N ASP A 424 -29.82 -6.52 -24.39
CA ASP A 424 -30.20 -7.44 -23.31
C ASP A 424 -29.95 -6.87 -21.93
N ILE A 425 -29.35 -5.67 -21.81
CA ILE A 425 -29.01 -5.01 -20.53
C ILE A 425 -30.02 -3.91 -20.24
N ASP A 426 -30.68 -4.00 -19.10
CA ASP A 426 -31.64 -3.01 -18.61
C ASP A 426 -31.06 -2.10 -17.54
N TYR A 427 -30.09 -2.61 -16.74
CA TYR A 427 -29.52 -1.88 -15.60
C TYR A 427 -28.00 -1.95 -15.57
N LEU A 428 -27.40 -0.85 -15.13
CA LEU A 428 -25.99 -0.71 -14.82
C LEU A 428 -25.84 -0.42 -13.32
N LEU A 429 -25.12 -1.29 -12.62
CA LEU A 429 -24.89 -1.18 -11.18
C LEU A 429 -23.45 -0.73 -10.96
N PHE A 430 -23.25 0.55 -10.72
CA PHE A 430 -21.92 1.10 -10.41
C PHE A 430 -21.59 0.83 -8.96
N PHE A 431 -20.61 -0.02 -8.73
CA PHE A 431 -20.41 -0.70 -7.49
C PHE A 431 -18.96 -0.56 -6.97
N ASP A 432 -18.82 -0.37 -5.68
CA ASP A 432 -17.55 -0.28 -5.00
C ASP A 432 -17.63 -0.94 -3.62
N PHE A 433 -16.57 -1.70 -3.25
CA PHE A 433 -16.41 -2.36 -1.95
C PHE A 433 -15.35 -1.67 -1.11
N GLU A 434 -15.61 -1.66 0.21
CA GLU A 434 -14.57 -1.44 1.20
C GLU A 434 -14.41 -2.68 2.10
N SER A 435 -13.17 -2.98 2.46
CA SER A 435 -12.83 -4.12 3.30
C SER A 435 -11.88 -3.72 4.41
N PHE A 436 -11.78 -4.55 5.44
CA PHE A 436 -10.73 -4.46 6.44
C PHE A 436 -9.94 -5.76 6.50
N GLN A 437 -8.71 -5.67 7.00
CA GLN A 437 -7.88 -6.82 7.33
C GLN A 437 -7.15 -6.56 8.64
N TYR A 438 -6.90 -7.59 9.40
CA TYR A 438 -6.27 -7.45 10.70
C TYR A 438 -5.33 -8.63 10.99
N PRO A 439 -4.21 -8.40 11.68
CA PRO A 439 -3.28 -9.47 12.02
C PRO A 439 -3.88 -10.48 13.02
N ILE A 440 -4.82 -10.03 13.82
CA ILE A 440 -5.54 -10.85 14.79
C ILE A 440 -6.99 -10.98 14.32
N PRO A 441 -7.49 -12.18 14.01
CA PRO A 441 -8.89 -12.34 13.60
C PRO A 441 -9.85 -11.71 14.62
N LEU A 442 -10.83 -10.95 14.14
CA LEU A 442 -11.79 -10.22 14.98
C LEU A 442 -13.21 -10.73 14.82
N VAL A 443 -13.50 -11.50 13.80
CA VAL A 443 -14.83 -12.03 13.48
C VAL A 443 -14.72 -13.51 13.13
N GLU A 444 -15.83 -14.25 13.31
CA GLU A 444 -15.91 -15.68 12.99
C GLU A 444 -15.55 -15.97 11.54
N HIS A 445 -14.96 -17.14 11.30
CA HIS A 445 -14.51 -17.60 9.98
C HIS A 445 -13.51 -16.66 9.32
N SER A 446 -12.67 -16.01 10.13
CA SER A 446 -11.56 -15.20 9.64
C SER A 446 -10.21 -15.72 10.08
N HIS A 447 -9.20 -15.39 9.29
CA HIS A 447 -7.80 -15.76 9.49
C HIS A 447 -6.95 -14.51 9.63
N PRO A 448 -5.74 -14.58 10.20
CA PRO A 448 -4.81 -13.45 10.19
C PRO A 448 -4.62 -12.87 8.80
N TRP A 449 -4.77 -11.54 8.66
CA TRP A 449 -4.61 -10.82 7.39
C TRP A 449 -5.64 -11.16 6.30
N LYS A 450 -6.72 -11.86 6.63
CA LYS A 450 -7.83 -12.07 5.70
C LYS A 450 -8.54 -10.74 5.47
N GLN A 451 -8.74 -10.40 4.20
CA GLN A 451 -9.60 -9.26 3.84
C GLN A 451 -11.07 -9.64 3.94
N ILE A 452 -11.84 -8.84 4.65
CA ILE A 452 -13.26 -9.05 4.93
C ILE A 452 -14.01 -7.81 4.45
N VAL A 453 -14.95 -7.98 3.53
CA VAL A 453 -15.77 -6.87 3.06
C VAL A 453 -16.75 -6.44 4.14
N SER A 454 -16.81 -5.15 4.41
CA SER A 454 -17.63 -4.57 5.47
C SER A 454 -18.57 -3.48 4.98
N GLN A 455 -18.34 -2.96 3.78
CA GLN A 455 -19.06 -1.84 3.22
C GLN A 455 -19.18 -1.97 1.71
N TYR A 456 -20.27 -1.47 1.15
CA TYR A 456 -20.39 -1.15 -0.27
C TYR A 456 -21.18 0.12 -0.50
N SER A 457 -20.97 0.68 -1.68
CA SER A 457 -21.80 1.71 -2.28
C SER A 457 -22.19 1.30 -3.69
N MET A 458 -23.45 1.48 -4.06
CA MET A 458 -24.00 1.09 -5.35
C MET A 458 -24.94 2.15 -5.91
N HIS A 459 -24.64 2.62 -7.11
CA HIS A 459 -25.58 3.42 -7.91
C HIS A 459 -26.23 2.54 -8.97
N VAL A 460 -27.55 2.34 -8.85
CA VAL A 460 -28.36 1.62 -9.81
C VAL A 460 -28.85 2.59 -10.87
N VAL A 461 -28.49 2.35 -12.12
CA VAL A 461 -28.78 3.20 -13.26
C VAL A 461 -29.56 2.40 -14.30
N ASP A 462 -30.77 2.86 -14.68
CA ASP A 462 -31.51 2.23 -15.77
C ASP A 462 -30.99 2.69 -17.15
N LYS A 463 -31.28 1.93 -18.20
CA LYS A 463 -30.81 2.22 -19.57
C LYS A 463 -31.25 3.57 -20.13
N ASN A 464 -32.32 4.17 -19.59
CA ASN A 464 -32.88 5.44 -20.02
C ASN A 464 -32.59 6.59 -19.04
N TYR A 465 -31.57 6.43 -18.20
CA TYR A 465 -31.24 7.42 -17.20
C TYR A 465 -30.96 8.80 -17.80
N ASP A 466 -31.25 9.84 -17.00
CA ASP A 466 -31.08 11.24 -17.34
C ASP A 466 -30.56 12.02 -16.13
N LEU A 467 -29.25 12.26 -16.09
CA LEU A 467 -28.59 12.95 -14.98
C LEU A 467 -29.09 14.38 -14.78
N THR A 468 -29.72 14.99 -15.78
CA THR A 468 -30.31 16.34 -15.66
C THR A 468 -31.50 16.36 -14.69
N LYS A 469 -32.05 15.20 -14.36
CA LYS A 469 -33.18 15.02 -13.42
C LYS A 469 -32.76 14.36 -12.11
N HIS A 470 -31.46 14.16 -11.91
CA HIS A 470 -30.94 13.53 -10.70
C HIS A 470 -30.76 14.54 -9.57
N ASP A 471 -31.30 14.23 -8.38
CA ASP A 471 -31.04 14.95 -7.14
C ASP A 471 -29.87 14.26 -6.41
N PHE A 472 -28.65 14.77 -6.62
CA PHE A 472 -27.45 14.19 -6.06
C PHE A 472 -27.46 14.15 -4.53
N ALA A 473 -28.01 15.20 -3.87
CA ALA A 473 -28.07 15.28 -2.42
C ALA A 473 -28.94 14.18 -1.81
N LYS A 474 -30.05 13.81 -2.51
CA LYS A 474 -30.94 12.73 -2.09
C LYS A 474 -30.58 11.37 -2.67
N GLY A 475 -29.68 11.31 -3.64
CA GLY A 475 -29.27 10.09 -4.33
C GLY A 475 -30.39 9.44 -5.16
N ILE A 476 -31.35 10.23 -5.70
CA ILE A 476 -32.51 9.73 -6.43
C ILE A 476 -32.90 10.61 -7.62
N GLY A 477 -33.67 10.06 -8.54
CA GLY A 477 -34.21 10.78 -9.69
C GLY A 477 -33.45 10.48 -10.98
N GLY A 478 -34.08 10.79 -12.11
CA GLY A 478 -33.48 10.61 -13.44
C GLY A 478 -33.10 9.18 -13.80
N GLY A 479 -33.74 8.15 -13.23
CA GLY A 479 -33.37 6.75 -13.46
C GLY A 479 -32.12 6.29 -12.69
N VAL A 480 -31.65 7.08 -11.71
CA VAL A 480 -30.52 6.77 -10.84
C VAL A 480 -30.98 6.67 -9.39
N LYS A 481 -30.58 5.60 -8.71
CA LYS A 481 -30.82 5.37 -7.28
C LYS A 481 -29.52 4.97 -6.60
N HIS A 482 -29.30 5.47 -5.41
CA HIS A 482 -28.13 5.11 -4.58
C HIS A 482 -28.55 4.17 -3.46
N TYR A 483 -27.75 3.13 -3.27
CA TYR A 483 -27.84 2.18 -2.18
C TYR A 483 -26.47 2.00 -1.54
N GLU A 484 -26.45 1.85 -0.23
CA GLU A 484 -25.23 1.65 0.51
C GLU A 484 -25.45 0.74 1.71
N TYR A 485 -24.38 0.18 2.22
CA TYR A 485 -24.35 -0.59 3.45
C TYR A 485 -22.98 -0.48 4.10
N ILE A 486 -22.95 -0.34 5.40
CA ILE A 486 -21.78 -0.53 6.24
C ILE A 486 -22.14 -1.37 7.45
N ALA A 487 -21.34 -2.39 7.74
CA ALA A 487 -21.57 -3.25 8.89
C ALA A 487 -21.33 -2.48 10.19
N ASN A 488 -22.14 -2.75 11.20
CA ASN A 488 -21.96 -2.16 12.52
C ASN A 488 -20.66 -2.71 13.15
N PRO A 489 -19.70 -1.86 13.54
CA PRO A 489 -18.47 -2.32 14.18
C PRO A 489 -18.68 -2.85 15.61
N ASP A 490 -19.86 -2.62 16.23
CA ASP A 490 -20.22 -3.25 17.48
C ASP A 490 -20.57 -4.73 17.27
N ILE A 491 -19.54 -5.52 17.11
CA ILE A 491 -19.64 -6.96 16.81
C ILE A 491 -19.72 -7.72 18.13
N THR A 492 -20.76 -7.50 18.89
CA THR A 492 -20.98 -8.21 20.16
C THR A 492 -21.11 -9.72 19.99
N LYS A 493 -21.43 -10.18 18.77
CA LYS A 493 -21.61 -11.59 18.40
C LYS A 493 -20.49 -12.16 17.55
N TYR A 494 -19.49 -11.39 17.18
CA TYR A 494 -18.35 -11.80 16.30
C TYR A 494 -18.78 -12.35 14.93
N GLU A 495 -19.98 -12.04 14.47
CA GLU A 495 -20.46 -12.50 13.16
C GLU A 495 -19.64 -11.87 12.02
N ASN A 496 -19.36 -12.67 10.99
CA ASN A 496 -18.66 -12.15 9.82
C ASN A 496 -19.55 -11.17 9.04
N PRO A 497 -19.17 -9.90 8.88
CA PRO A 497 -20.03 -8.88 8.29
C PRO A 497 -20.34 -9.13 6.82
N SER A 498 -19.52 -9.91 6.10
CA SER A 498 -19.74 -10.24 4.69
C SER A 498 -21.06 -10.95 4.44
N ILE A 499 -21.54 -11.77 5.38
CA ILE A 499 -22.79 -12.52 5.23
C ILE A 499 -23.98 -11.58 5.13
N GLU A 500 -24.12 -10.67 6.09
CA GLU A 500 -25.24 -9.72 6.09
C GLU A 500 -25.12 -8.68 4.98
N LEU A 501 -23.89 -8.34 4.60
CA LEU A 501 -23.62 -7.47 3.47
C LEU A 501 -24.21 -8.03 2.18
N TYR A 502 -23.90 -9.27 1.82
CA TYR A 502 -24.44 -9.89 0.60
C TYR A 502 -25.95 -10.16 0.67
N LYS A 503 -26.50 -10.47 1.84
CA LYS A 503 -27.96 -10.56 2.04
C LYS A 503 -28.64 -9.22 1.79
N THR A 504 -28.05 -8.14 2.30
CA THR A 504 -28.58 -6.79 2.11
C THR A 504 -28.48 -6.36 0.64
N LEU A 505 -27.36 -6.64 0.00
CA LEU A 505 -27.18 -6.37 -1.43
C LEU A 505 -28.24 -7.07 -2.27
N LYS A 506 -28.47 -8.37 -2.02
CA LYS A 506 -29.52 -9.14 -2.71
C LYS A 506 -30.90 -8.50 -2.53
N ARG A 507 -31.29 -8.18 -1.29
CA ARG A 507 -32.57 -7.51 -0.96
C ARG A 507 -32.72 -6.17 -1.70
N GLN A 508 -31.66 -5.36 -1.76
CA GLN A 508 -31.69 -4.05 -2.44
C GLN A 508 -31.86 -4.19 -3.96
N LEU A 509 -31.32 -5.24 -4.59
CA LEU A 509 -31.62 -5.54 -6.00
C LEU A 509 -33.11 -5.89 -6.19
N GLU A 510 -33.67 -6.71 -5.31
CA GLU A 510 -35.10 -7.06 -5.34
C GLU A 510 -35.99 -5.81 -5.13
N GLU A 511 -35.61 -4.88 -4.27
CA GLU A 511 -36.28 -3.58 -4.07
C GLU A 511 -36.20 -2.70 -5.34
N CYS A 512 -35.17 -2.85 -6.15
CA CYS A 512 -35.05 -2.22 -7.45
C CYS A 512 -35.85 -2.92 -8.55
N HIS A 513 -36.54 -4.03 -8.24
CA HIS A 513 -37.18 -4.92 -9.20
C HIS A 513 -36.20 -5.56 -10.20
N ILE A 514 -34.95 -5.76 -9.77
CA ILE A 514 -33.93 -6.48 -10.51
C ILE A 514 -33.89 -7.92 -9.98
N ASP A 515 -34.08 -8.87 -10.85
CA ASP A 515 -33.91 -10.29 -10.49
C ASP A 515 -32.43 -10.57 -10.22
N PRO A 516 -32.05 -10.94 -8.98
CA PRO A 516 -30.65 -11.17 -8.59
C PRO A 516 -29.94 -12.26 -9.41
N TYR A 517 -30.70 -13.13 -10.09
CA TYR A 517 -30.19 -14.24 -10.89
C TYR A 517 -30.24 -13.99 -12.40
N ALA A 518 -30.74 -12.84 -12.81
CA ALA A 518 -30.80 -12.48 -14.23
C ALA A 518 -29.40 -12.09 -14.79
N SER A 519 -29.33 -12.08 -16.12
CA SER A 519 -28.17 -11.60 -16.87
C SER A 519 -28.42 -10.25 -17.56
N ASN A 520 -29.55 -9.58 -17.24
CA ASN A 520 -29.93 -8.31 -17.84
C ASN A 520 -29.40 -7.06 -17.09
N TYR A 521 -28.45 -7.25 -16.21
CA TYR A 521 -27.71 -6.15 -15.57
C TYR A 521 -26.20 -6.36 -15.67
N ARG A 522 -25.44 -5.29 -15.49
CA ARG A 522 -23.98 -5.33 -15.35
C ARG A 522 -23.57 -4.67 -14.05
N VAL A 523 -22.60 -5.29 -13.38
CA VAL A 523 -21.95 -4.75 -12.19
C VAL A 523 -20.68 -4.04 -12.66
N ILE A 524 -20.68 -2.72 -12.60
CA ILE A 524 -19.59 -1.88 -13.10
C ILE A 524 -18.69 -1.52 -11.95
N VAL A 525 -17.45 -1.92 -12.07
CA VAL A 525 -16.40 -1.65 -11.10
C VAL A 525 -15.21 -0.94 -11.77
N PHE A 526 -14.33 -0.38 -10.97
CA PHE A 526 -13.09 0.21 -11.47
C PHE A 526 -11.89 -0.61 -10.99
N ASN A 527 -11.30 -1.47 -11.85
CA ASN A 527 -10.30 -2.48 -11.55
C ASN A 527 -10.89 -3.72 -10.86
N GLN A 528 -11.59 -4.54 -11.61
CA GLN A 528 -12.36 -5.71 -11.17
C GLN A 528 -11.61 -6.75 -10.32
N ASN A 529 -10.27 -6.69 -10.28
CA ASN A 529 -9.47 -7.71 -9.58
C ASN A 529 -9.78 -7.79 -8.07
N PHE A 530 -10.11 -6.67 -7.46
CA PHE A 530 -10.41 -6.62 -6.04
C PHE A 530 -11.80 -7.20 -5.76
N GLU A 531 -12.83 -6.68 -6.42
CA GLU A 531 -14.23 -7.06 -6.20
C GLU A 531 -14.47 -8.53 -6.53
N LYS A 532 -14.01 -8.98 -7.70
CA LYS A 532 -14.14 -10.38 -8.11
C LYS A 532 -13.46 -11.32 -7.11
N LYS A 533 -12.25 -10.98 -6.70
CA LYS A 533 -11.52 -11.81 -5.73
C LYS A 533 -12.23 -11.89 -4.37
N ARG A 534 -12.85 -10.79 -3.89
CA ARG A 534 -13.59 -10.81 -2.62
C ARG A 534 -14.85 -11.69 -2.72
N MET A 535 -15.55 -11.65 -3.85
CA MET A 535 -16.71 -12.51 -4.12
C MET A 535 -16.33 -13.99 -4.25
N ASP A 536 -15.25 -14.29 -4.98
CA ASP A 536 -14.73 -15.66 -5.10
C ASP A 536 -14.33 -16.23 -3.73
N GLU A 537 -13.64 -15.44 -2.91
CA GLU A 537 -13.26 -15.84 -1.55
C GLU A 537 -14.48 -16.07 -0.65
N PHE A 538 -15.51 -15.22 -0.74
CA PHE A 538 -16.76 -15.44 -0.01
C PHE A 538 -17.43 -16.77 -0.40
N ILE A 539 -17.52 -17.06 -1.68
CA ILE A 539 -18.10 -18.31 -2.18
C ILE A 539 -17.34 -19.51 -1.60
N ILE A 540 -15.99 -19.48 -1.66
CA ILE A 540 -15.16 -20.58 -1.15
C ILE A 540 -15.30 -20.75 0.35
N ASP A 541 -15.23 -19.67 1.11
CA ASP A 541 -15.18 -19.72 2.58
C ASP A 541 -16.55 -20.08 3.18
N PHE A 542 -17.66 -19.72 2.52
CA PHE A 542 -18.99 -19.82 3.11
C PHE A 542 -19.91 -20.84 2.41
N ILE A 543 -19.43 -21.60 1.41
CA ILE A 543 -20.25 -22.54 0.64
C ILE A 543 -21.03 -23.54 1.50
N ASP A 544 -20.45 -23.98 2.61
CA ASP A 544 -21.06 -24.92 3.56
C ASP A 544 -21.68 -24.24 4.79
N LEU A 545 -21.59 -22.91 4.90
CA LEU A 545 -21.96 -22.16 6.10
C LEU A 545 -23.21 -21.30 5.92
N VAL A 546 -23.55 -20.93 4.69
CA VAL A 546 -24.72 -20.11 4.36
C VAL A 546 -25.66 -20.86 3.40
N ASP A 547 -26.87 -20.29 3.20
CA ASP A 547 -27.83 -20.85 2.24
C ASP A 547 -27.24 -20.86 0.82
N SER A 548 -27.41 -21.97 0.13
CA SER A 548 -26.97 -22.14 -1.27
C SER A 548 -27.56 -21.10 -2.22
N ASP A 549 -28.67 -20.49 -1.86
CA ASP A 549 -29.30 -19.40 -2.58
C ASP A 549 -28.45 -18.13 -2.55
N LEU A 550 -27.86 -17.80 -1.39
CA LEU A 550 -26.93 -16.68 -1.25
C LEU A 550 -25.65 -16.89 -2.05
N ILE A 551 -25.10 -18.12 -2.05
CA ILE A 551 -23.92 -18.48 -2.86
C ILE A 551 -24.20 -18.31 -4.35
N LYS A 552 -25.36 -18.78 -4.84
CA LYS A 552 -25.76 -18.61 -6.23
C LYS A 552 -25.93 -17.15 -6.62
N PHE A 553 -26.47 -16.35 -5.72
CA PHE A 553 -26.58 -14.90 -5.93
C PHE A 553 -25.21 -14.24 -6.10
N VAL A 554 -24.28 -14.50 -5.17
CA VAL A 554 -22.94 -13.90 -5.22
C VAL A 554 -22.18 -14.35 -6.48
N ASP A 555 -22.30 -15.63 -6.87
CA ASP A 555 -21.71 -16.15 -8.11
C ASP A 555 -22.30 -15.45 -9.35
N ASN A 556 -23.63 -15.29 -9.44
CA ASN A 556 -24.27 -14.59 -10.54
C ASN A 556 -23.86 -13.10 -10.58
N PHE A 557 -23.81 -12.44 -9.42
CA PHE A 557 -23.40 -11.04 -9.32
C PHE A 557 -21.97 -10.86 -9.79
N ASN A 558 -21.05 -11.75 -9.40
CA ASN A 558 -19.65 -11.78 -9.82
C ASN A 558 -19.50 -12.02 -11.34
N ASN A 559 -20.33 -12.90 -11.92
CA ASN A 559 -20.32 -13.19 -13.36
C ASN A 559 -20.81 -12.01 -14.21
N ASN A 560 -21.60 -11.10 -13.64
CA ASN A 560 -22.08 -9.87 -14.29
C ASN A 560 -21.10 -8.69 -14.18
N VAL A 561 -19.93 -8.86 -13.56
CA VAL A 561 -18.93 -7.78 -13.40
C VAL A 561 -18.28 -7.43 -14.72
N VAL A 562 -18.21 -6.13 -15.01
CA VAL A 562 -17.46 -5.52 -16.11
C VAL A 562 -16.58 -4.40 -15.59
N ASP A 563 -15.43 -4.18 -16.24
CA ASP A 563 -14.40 -3.27 -15.76
C ASP A 563 -14.36 -1.96 -16.53
N LEU A 564 -14.68 -0.85 -15.87
CA LEU A 564 -14.61 0.48 -16.46
C LEU A 564 -13.15 0.90 -16.81
N LEU A 565 -12.17 0.31 -16.12
CA LEU A 565 -10.75 0.52 -16.39
C LEU A 565 -10.34 0.10 -17.82
N ASP A 566 -11.09 -0.80 -18.46
CA ASP A 566 -10.79 -1.27 -19.82
C ASP A 566 -10.74 -0.14 -20.86
N PHE A 567 -11.51 0.93 -20.68
CA PHE A 567 -11.44 2.09 -21.58
C PHE A 567 -10.08 2.80 -21.53
N PHE A 568 -9.39 2.74 -20.41
CA PHE A 568 -8.10 3.43 -20.20
C PHE A 568 -6.92 2.51 -20.48
N THR A 569 -7.03 1.25 -20.14
CA THR A 569 -5.95 0.25 -20.38
C THR A 569 -5.88 -0.22 -21.83
N SER A 570 -7.00 -0.20 -22.56
CA SER A 570 -7.04 -0.50 -23.99
C SER A 570 -6.44 0.62 -24.88
N GLY A 571 -6.25 1.82 -24.31
CA GLY A 571 -5.87 3.01 -25.06
C GLY A 571 -7.02 3.65 -25.85
N SER A 572 -8.28 3.29 -25.53
CA SER A 572 -9.43 3.97 -26.16
C SER A 572 -9.57 5.41 -25.70
N ILE A 573 -9.18 5.71 -24.47
CA ILE A 573 -9.03 7.06 -23.92
C ILE A 573 -7.68 7.15 -23.20
N TYR A 574 -6.82 8.01 -23.69
CA TYR A 574 -5.54 8.31 -23.06
C TYR A 574 -5.45 9.80 -22.76
N CYS A 575 -4.95 10.15 -21.58
CA CYS A 575 -4.60 11.51 -21.22
C CYS A 575 -3.18 11.55 -20.65
N VAL A 576 -2.39 12.55 -21.01
CA VAL A 576 -1.04 12.73 -20.46
C VAL A 576 -1.06 12.90 -18.95
N ASP A 577 -2.10 13.56 -18.43
CA ASP A 577 -2.26 13.84 -17.00
C ASP A 577 -2.66 12.60 -16.19
N PHE A 578 -3.01 11.47 -16.83
CA PHE A 578 -3.14 10.19 -16.14
C PHE A 578 -1.80 9.66 -15.62
N ASN A 579 -0.69 10.23 -16.04
CA ASN A 579 0.64 9.88 -15.57
C ASN A 579 0.95 8.38 -15.64
N GLY A 580 0.47 7.72 -16.71
CA GLY A 580 0.63 6.27 -16.89
C GLY A 580 -0.13 5.41 -15.86
N ARG A 581 -1.06 5.99 -15.12
CA ARG A 581 -1.89 5.32 -14.12
C ARG A 581 -3.32 5.22 -14.61
N GLY A 582 -3.93 4.06 -14.40
CA GLY A 582 -5.34 3.83 -14.66
C GLY A 582 -6.15 3.70 -13.37
N SER A 583 -5.82 4.40 -12.29
CA SER A 583 -6.61 4.33 -11.05
C SER A 583 -7.75 5.36 -11.06
N LEU A 584 -8.85 5.03 -10.39
CA LEU A 584 -10.01 5.91 -10.23
C LEU A 584 -9.59 7.30 -9.70
N LYS A 585 -8.72 7.34 -8.69
CA LYS A 585 -8.18 8.56 -8.06
C LYS A 585 -7.30 9.44 -8.97
N VAL A 586 -7.00 8.98 -10.17
CA VAL A 586 -6.29 9.76 -11.20
C VAL A 586 -7.22 10.07 -12.36
N VAL A 587 -7.95 9.08 -12.85
CA VAL A 587 -8.82 9.24 -14.02
C VAL A 587 -9.99 10.17 -13.74
N GLN A 588 -10.69 9.98 -12.63
CA GLN A 588 -11.86 10.76 -12.26
C GLN A 588 -11.53 12.27 -12.10
N PRO A 589 -10.58 12.70 -11.26
CA PRO A 589 -10.29 14.11 -11.10
C PRO A 589 -9.72 14.75 -12.38
N THR A 590 -8.95 13.98 -13.17
CA THR A 590 -8.43 14.49 -14.45
C THR A 590 -9.55 14.78 -15.44
N LEU A 591 -10.51 13.87 -15.60
CA LEU A 591 -11.65 14.08 -16.49
C LEU A 591 -12.59 15.18 -15.96
N ALA A 592 -12.86 15.19 -14.66
CA ALA A 592 -13.73 16.17 -14.02
C ALA A 592 -13.17 17.61 -14.04
N ALA A 593 -11.85 17.76 -14.12
CA ALA A 593 -11.19 19.08 -14.23
C ALA A 593 -11.00 19.54 -15.67
N ASP A 594 -11.37 18.72 -16.66
CA ASP A 594 -11.25 19.12 -18.06
C ASP A 594 -12.27 20.19 -18.43
N GLN A 595 -11.84 21.25 -19.13
CA GLN A 595 -12.68 22.39 -19.40
C GLN A 595 -13.86 22.05 -20.33
N ASP A 596 -13.67 21.20 -21.33
CA ASP A 596 -14.73 20.77 -22.24
C ASP A 596 -15.79 19.94 -21.50
N VAL A 597 -15.35 19.10 -20.55
CA VAL A 597 -16.23 18.33 -19.67
C VAL A 597 -17.01 19.25 -18.74
N LEU A 598 -16.33 20.18 -18.08
CA LEU A 598 -16.97 21.16 -17.19
C LEU A 598 -17.99 22.01 -17.94
N ASP A 599 -17.64 22.53 -19.10
CA ASP A 599 -18.54 23.35 -19.92
C ASP A 599 -19.77 22.57 -20.39
N PHE A 600 -19.64 21.30 -20.63
CA PHE A 600 -20.75 20.43 -21.01
C PHE A 600 -21.68 20.15 -19.84
N TYR A 601 -21.14 19.72 -18.70
CA TYR A 601 -21.93 19.28 -17.54
C TYR A 601 -22.51 20.47 -16.74
N ASN A 602 -21.79 21.56 -16.55
CA ASN A 602 -22.29 22.74 -15.83
C ASN A 602 -23.50 23.39 -16.51
N LYS A 603 -23.70 23.14 -17.80
CA LYS A 603 -24.91 23.59 -18.53
C LYS A 603 -26.09 22.61 -18.39
N LYS A 604 -25.84 21.38 -18.05
CA LYS A 604 -26.83 20.27 -18.07
C LYS A 604 -27.25 19.81 -16.69
N LEU A 605 -26.30 19.71 -15.74
CA LEU A 605 -26.56 19.14 -14.42
C LEU A 605 -27.23 20.16 -13.47
N PRO A 606 -28.15 19.70 -12.61
CA PRO A 606 -28.76 20.54 -11.57
C PRO A 606 -27.85 20.71 -10.34
N PHE A 607 -26.63 20.18 -10.36
CA PHE A 607 -25.62 20.25 -9.29
C PHE A 607 -24.24 20.54 -9.91
N ASP A 608 -23.31 21.02 -9.09
CA ASP A 608 -21.93 21.24 -9.54
C ASP A 608 -21.19 19.89 -9.64
N LEU A 609 -20.60 19.64 -10.82
CA LEU A 609 -19.90 18.38 -11.09
C LEU A 609 -18.69 18.19 -10.15
N THR A 610 -17.86 19.20 -10.01
CA THR A 610 -16.64 19.15 -9.18
C THR A 610 -17.02 18.92 -7.73
N ASP A 611 -18.00 19.66 -7.24
CA ASP A 611 -18.52 19.49 -5.88
C ASP A 611 -19.07 18.07 -5.60
N SER A 612 -19.67 17.43 -6.59
CA SER A 612 -20.24 16.09 -6.45
C SER A 612 -19.18 14.99 -6.38
N LEU A 613 -17.95 15.30 -6.74
CA LEU A 613 -16.81 14.39 -6.81
C LEU A 613 -15.71 14.74 -5.80
N ASP A 614 -15.95 15.74 -4.94
CA ASP A 614 -14.97 16.22 -3.98
C ASP A 614 -15.01 15.42 -2.69
N TYR A 615 -13.92 14.67 -2.41
CA TYR A 615 -13.72 13.92 -1.17
C TYR A 615 -13.47 14.82 0.05
N HIS A 616 -13.17 16.10 -0.17
CA HIS A 616 -12.82 17.07 0.88
C HIS A 616 -13.93 18.06 1.18
N LYS A 617 -15.14 17.80 0.69
CA LYS A 617 -16.27 18.72 0.87
C LYS A 617 -16.70 18.83 2.33
N GLY A 618 -16.33 19.95 2.94
CA GLY A 618 -16.63 20.33 4.32
C GLY A 618 -15.42 20.33 5.24
N ASP A 619 -15.47 21.17 6.27
CA ASP A 619 -14.39 21.37 7.26
C ASP A 619 -14.07 20.12 8.12
N LYS A 620 -14.65 18.96 7.82
CA LYS A 620 -14.59 17.75 8.63
C LYS A 620 -14.37 16.47 7.83
N CYS A 621 -13.80 16.54 6.63
CA CYS A 621 -13.48 15.32 5.91
C CYS A 621 -12.45 14.49 6.70
N LEU A 622 -12.91 13.42 7.34
CA LEU A 622 -12.08 12.54 8.15
C LEU A 622 -11.56 11.35 7.33
N VAL A 623 -12.26 10.96 6.27
CA VAL A 623 -11.91 9.84 5.40
C VAL A 623 -11.74 10.35 3.96
N TYR A 624 -10.52 10.36 3.46
CA TYR A 624 -10.17 10.89 2.14
C TYR A 624 -9.44 9.89 1.23
N ASN A 625 -9.18 8.67 1.72
CA ASN A 625 -8.67 7.56 0.91
C ASN A 625 -9.07 6.20 1.47
N GLY A 626 -9.04 5.16 0.63
CA GLY A 626 -9.44 3.80 1.01
C GLY A 626 -8.60 3.18 2.13
N GLY A 627 -7.31 3.54 2.25
CA GLY A 627 -6.47 3.09 3.35
C GLY A 627 -6.97 3.60 4.70
N ILE A 628 -7.33 4.87 4.79
CA ILE A 628 -7.94 5.45 6.00
C ILE A 628 -9.30 4.82 6.28
N CYS A 629 -10.13 4.58 5.27
CA CYS A 629 -11.42 3.92 5.43
C CYS A 629 -11.26 2.53 6.07
N LEU A 630 -10.37 1.72 5.53
CA LEU A 630 -10.03 0.39 6.03
C LEU A 630 -9.53 0.43 7.48
N ASP A 631 -8.52 1.25 7.74
CA ASP A 631 -7.89 1.32 9.06
C ASP A 631 -8.82 1.95 10.12
N LEU A 632 -9.67 2.87 9.72
CA LEU A 632 -10.70 3.45 10.59
C LEU A 632 -11.71 2.39 11.00
N TYR A 633 -12.28 1.65 10.06
CA TYR A 633 -13.29 0.62 10.36
C TYR A 633 -12.70 -0.46 11.28
N LYS A 634 -11.49 -0.92 11.01
CA LYS A 634 -10.73 -1.82 11.88
C LYS A 634 -10.59 -1.28 13.31
N SER A 635 -10.20 -0.02 13.43
CA SER A 635 -10.00 0.64 14.73
C SER A 635 -11.31 0.77 15.52
N LEU A 636 -12.44 0.98 14.82
CA LEU A 636 -13.76 0.99 15.42
C LEU A 636 -14.17 -0.37 15.99
N ILE A 637 -13.85 -1.47 15.30
CA ILE A 637 -14.07 -2.82 15.83
C ILE A 637 -13.28 -3.04 17.10
N VAL A 638 -11.97 -2.73 17.09
CA VAL A 638 -11.10 -2.91 18.26
C VAL A 638 -11.59 -2.06 19.44
N ARG A 639 -11.97 -0.80 19.21
CA ARG A 639 -12.54 0.08 20.22
C ARG A 639 -13.83 -0.49 20.85
N SER A 640 -14.71 -1.03 20.01
CA SER A 640 -15.95 -1.69 20.48
C SER A 640 -15.65 -2.88 21.38
N HIS A 641 -14.70 -3.74 20.99
CA HIS A 641 -14.31 -4.90 21.78
C HIS A 641 -13.68 -4.55 23.14
N LEU A 642 -12.97 -3.43 23.22
CA LEU A 642 -12.35 -2.96 24.45
C LEU A 642 -13.35 -2.27 25.40
N ASN A 643 -14.58 -2.01 24.96
CA ASN A 643 -15.57 -1.19 25.67
C ASN A 643 -15.01 0.18 26.09
N GLU A 644 -14.10 0.74 25.30
CA GLU A 644 -13.50 2.05 25.59
C GLU A 644 -14.51 3.17 25.34
N SER A 645 -14.61 4.09 26.30
CA SER A 645 -15.49 5.26 26.18
C SER A 645 -15.04 6.17 25.04
N ASN A 646 -16.01 6.73 24.32
CA ASN A 646 -15.82 7.61 23.18
C ASN A 646 -15.00 8.86 23.54
N ILE A 647 -13.70 8.81 23.27
CA ILE A 647 -12.85 10.00 23.23
C ILE A 647 -12.75 10.37 21.74
N GLY A 648 -13.29 11.51 21.35
CA GLY A 648 -13.27 11.99 19.96
C GLY A 648 -14.65 11.89 19.26
N PRO A 649 -14.71 11.84 17.91
CA PRO A 649 -15.94 11.71 17.14
C PRO A 649 -16.71 10.44 17.49
N SER A 650 -18.03 10.50 17.39
CA SER A 650 -18.86 9.32 17.65
C SER A 650 -18.60 8.24 16.58
N THR A 651 -18.83 6.98 16.94
CA THR A 651 -18.75 5.87 15.97
C THR A 651 -19.65 6.15 14.77
N GLN A 652 -20.85 6.67 14.98
CA GLN A 652 -21.78 6.97 13.89
C GLN A 652 -21.27 8.07 12.97
N ASP A 653 -20.62 9.13 13.48
CA ASP A 653 -20.04 10.18 12.66
C ASP A 653 -18.93 9.61 11.76
N LEU A 654 -18.07 8.75 12.30
CA LEU A 654 -16.99 8.10 11.56
C LEU A 654 -17.51 7.11 10.51
N LEU A 655 -18.58 6.39 10.80
CA LEU A 655 -19.25 5.51 9.82
C LEU A 655 -19.90 6.32 8.68
N ASN A 656 -20.51 7.46 9.01
CA ASN A 656 -21.09 8.36 8.01
C ASN A 656 -20.02 8.93 7.06
N GLU A 657 -18.83 9.25 7.58
CA GLU A 657 -17.69 9.67 6.77
C GLU A 657 -17.19 8.55 5.83
N ALA A 658 -17.11 7.31 6.32
CA ALA A 658 -16.75 6.15 5.51
C ALA A 658 -17.80 5.87 4.41
N LEU A 659 -19.10 5.99 4.72
CA LEU A 659 -20.17 5.87 3.73
C LEU A 659 -20.08 6.98 2.66
N ALA A 660 -19.86 8.22 3.07
CA ALA A 660 -19.73 9.34 2.16
C ALA A 660 -18.53 9.16 1.20
N TYR A 661 -17.41 8.63 1.70
CA TYR A 661 -16.24 8.32 0.89
C TYR A 661 -16.56 7.28 -0.20
N CYS A 662 -17.07 6.12 0.16
CA CYS A 662 -17.40 5.03 -0.77
C CYS A 662 -18.51 5.45 -1.78
N LYS A 663 -19.46 6.30 -1.35
CA LYS A 663 -20.47 6.89 -2.23
C LYS A 663 -19.84 7.72 -3.35
N ILE A 664 -18.80 8.51 -3.07
CA ILE A 664 -18.12 9.33 -4.07
C ILE A 664 -17.36 8.42 -5.05
N ASP A 665 -16.75 7.32 -4.60
CA ASP A 665 -16.07 6.37 -5.48
C ASP A 665 -17.04 5.73 -6.48
N SER A 666 -18.15 5.18 -6.02
CA SER A 666 -19.17 4.61 -6.91
C SER A 666 -19.86 5.67 -7.79
N TRP A 667 -20.07 6.90 -7.28
CA TRP A 667 -20.59 8.01 -8.09
C TRP A 667 -19.62 8.47 -9.16
N GLY A 668 -18.32 8.54 -8.84
CA GLY A 668 -17.27 8.86 -9.79
C GLY A 668 -17.26 7.92 -11.00
N THR A 669 -17.56 6.64 -10.79
CA THR A 669 -17.67 5.67 -11.90
C THR A 669 -18.91 5.91 -12.76
N VAL A 670 -20.03 6.38 -12.19
CA VAL A 670 -21.22 6.84 -12.99
C VAL A 670 -20.83 7.98 -13.89
N ILE A 671 -20.17 9.00 -13.36
CA ILE A 671 -19.75 10.18 -14.11
C ILE A 671 -18.76 9.83 -15.21
N ILE A 672 -17.75 9.02 -14.91
CA ILE A 672 -16.78 8.55 -15.93
C ILE A 672 -17.51 7.83 -17.07
N TYR A 673 -18.43 6.94 -16.75
CA TYR A 673 -19.21 6.24 -17.76
C TYR A 673 -20.06 7.18 -18.61
N ASP A 674 -20.73 8.17 -17.98
CA ASP A 674 -21.56 9.15 -18.69
C ASP A 674 -20.72 10.04 -19.62
N ILE A 675 -19.50 10.43 -19.19
CA ILE A 675 -18.53 11.13 -20.04
C ILE A 675 -18.19 10.27 -21.27
N ILE A 676 -17.83 9.00 -21.07
CA ILE A 676 -17.49 8.08 -22.16
C ILE A 676 -18.67 7.87 -23.10
N LYS A 677 -19.87 7.68 -22.57
CA LYS A 677 -21.11 7.55 -23.34
C LYS A 677 -21.40 8.80 -24.15
N SER A 678 -21.22 10.00 -23.57
CA SER A 678 -21.43 11.27 -24.25
C SER A 678 -20.41 11.49 -25.39
N ILE A 679 -19.16 11.04 -25.20
CA ILE A 679 -18.14 11.02 -26.27
C ILE A 679 -18.55 10.05 -27.39
N TYR A 680 -19.00 8.85 -27.03
CA TYR A 680 -19.47 7.83 -27.98
C TYR A 680 -20.63 8.34 -28.83
N LEU A 681 -21.62 8.98 -28.21
CA LEU A 681 -22.78 9.56 -28.88
C LEU A 681 -22.45 10.83 -29.68
N GLY A 682 -21.26 11.40 -29.53
CA GLY A 682 -20.84 12.65 -30.16
C GLY A 682 -21.46 13.91 -29.56
N GLU A 683 -22.06 13.80 -28.37
CA GLU A 683 -22.64 14.91 -27.61
C GLU A 683 -21.55 15.75 -26.92
N LEU A 684 -20.57 15.07 -26.34
CA LEU A 684 -19.38 15.69 -25.74
C LEU A 684 -18.21 15.64 -26.72
N LYS A 685 -17.60 16.78 -26.98
CA LYS A 685 -16.37 16.90 -27.77
C LYS A 685 -15.26 17.40 -26.85
N ILE A 686 -14.25 16.59 -26.68
CA ILE A 686 -13.02 16.93 -25.96
C ILE A 686 -11.95 17.28 -27.01
N ASP A 687 -11.11 18.28 -26.72
CA ASP A 687 -9.95 18.60 -27.57
C ASP A 687 -8.94 17.44 -27.50
N ALA A 688 -9.02 16.58 -28.50
CA ALA A 688 -8.30 15.31 -28.54
C ALA A 688 -7.82 14.99 -29.93
N LYS A 689 -6.67 14.30 -30.00
CA LYS A 689 -6.23 13.62 -31.23
C LYS A 689 -7.06 12.35 -31.40
N GLU A 690 -7.83 12.27 -32.48
CA GLU A 690 -8.56 11.05 -32.85
C GLU A 690 -7.66 10.05 -33.59
N VAL A 691 -7.74 8.73 -33.23
CA VAL A 691 -6.99 7.62 -33.82
C VAL A 691 -7.86 6.41 -34.13
#